data_89be3a327fdbe86aa89e8e01a0e39e34
#
_entry.id   89be3a327fdbe86aa89e8e01a0e39e34
#
_cell.length_a   1.000
_cell.length_b   1.000
_cell.length_c   1.000
_cell.angle_alpha   90.00
_cell.angle_beta   90.00
_cell.angle_gamma   90.00
#
_symmetry.space_group_name_H-M   'P 1'
#
loop_
_entity.id
_entity.type
_entity.pdbx_description
1 polymer ?
#
loop_
_entity_poly.entity_id
_entity_poly.type
_entity_poly.pdbx_seq_one_letter_code
_entity_poly.pdbx_strand_id
1 'polypeptide(L)'
;MKILFLHLSDMHIKKTDRYLDKKAEKLLKAINLNVDYDKFIILVSGDVAFSGKKEEYKLAFKFFGTLVAKSMQEYGKKPTIYVVPGNHDINFADKSRSRSEVNGILKNGITQKNLRDEYAKFDDFWIFANYNQCFLEDKEIDRKIVDLNDVKIQINLINSALLSTFNDYDKDVDDGCHYISPNKLNLIKKLDDIDYSITIMHHPVQYFSWDCRKELKAAILENTDLLILGHEHNSMTYEICSNNGESFVTIKGGEFSNGDLIHSDCGAFVLDSNIKELRLIQYKWQDSENIYLSAETQTYHLDGSKKNLVEFNNWLLNDESNLLSKQLKDFYVFPRLLIKKVSEEDTIDKDIVDFEKFREIIDKKRIIEISGSDLSGKTSLLKYIYFEYRSKYTPLMITEEDIAGKIENIIRNAYERQYSKDYASFQKYLQQRKEDKIILIDDITFFPDRIHKKMIEYLLEKYEKIFYTTDTTSEFNIKKELEETLADTASNIIKLKLEPFYNDKRLELIKKVCSCIQNYKDDSCLLKDANKVNNFIKNQLHLFTLNPEFIIMFTKGFILKMVENSNTNAFNAVFSNNINLSIEKHKKKTNVQDNLIILQELANYIHFNKKYPVEEESFKDIVQKYNNEHRTDHFYRDVLNELEEAKILNVDRCEISFYNKTYLAYFVAKFINRKIQNGAGSEELKYVIDNLCYNINSDILLFLTYITENISALWHILSSEMEYSKKFKEYSIDNADITLLVETANVDKVKTVSIEEKKQKSKNEVVVERRMFENENIQKVNFYQEDLDEFTVKELQLIKYLELISKILPSFYHLLNVKEQDAFVEEIYKLPNRIAYFLFKPLEENKDQLIEELYEFIKNNENMRKLDRTGVKQLLSRILTDMLLTLYDLSARWSVTDRTIRALDSFDYKQDSSYFVHNVMMHENLGEFKSYIERSDELFDQTKSNYVKYLLKKVFRKHCLNNNIEYKGDGQKYIDKYLDKQNIVAMRLIYHSKNK
;
A
#
# COMPACT_ATOMS: atom_id res chain seq x y z
N MET A 1 20.25 -25.10 14.11
CA MET A 1 20.23 -25.07 15.58
C MET A 1 19.55 -23.79 16.07
N LYS A 2 18.71 -23.89 17.10
CA LYS A 2 18.03 -22.73 17.70
C LYS A 2 18.70 -22.36 19.01
N ILE A 3 19.15 -21.13 19.13
CA ILE A 3 19.85 -20.61 20.30
C ILE A 3 18.99 -19.53 20.93
N LEU A 4 18.58 -19.75 22.18
CA LEU A 4 17.83 -18.79 22.98
C LEU A 4 18.80 -17.88 23.72
N PHE A 5 18.60 -16.57 23.56
CA PHE A 5 19.25 -15.54 24.38
C PHE A 5 18.18 -14.84 25.21
N LEU A 6 18.38 -14.82 26.50
CA LEU A 6 17.60 -14.01 27.45
C LEU A 6 18.36 -12.72 27.71
N HIS A 7 17.80 -11.59 27.40
CA HIS A 7 18.38 -10.28 27.65
C HIS A 7 17.77 -9.65 28.89
N LEU A 8 18.59 -9.42 29.90
CA LEU A 8 18.25 -8.70 31.10
C LEU A 8 19.05 -7.41 31.19
N SER A 9 18.42 -6.34 31.60
CA SER A 9 19.03 -5.01 31.76
C SER A 9 18.37 -4.25 32.89
N ASP A 10 19.09 -3.29 33.47
CA ASP A 10 18.52 -2.32 34.43
C ASP A 10 17.75 -3.02 35.57
N MET A 11 18.41 -3.99 36.18
CA MET A 11 17.82 -4.82 37.24
C MET A 11 17.69 -4.05 38.55
N HIS A 12 18.58 -3.10 38.80
CA HIS A 12 18.59 -2.21 39.99
C HIS A 12 18.25 -2.89 41.29
N ILE A 13 18.83 -4.06 41.53
CA ILE A 13 18.54 -4.89 42.71
C ILE A 13 18.98 -4.17 43.98
N LYS A 14 18.05 -3.96 44.90
CA LYS A 14 18.24 -3.37 46.22
C LYS A 14 18.26 -4.47 47.30
N LYS A 15 18.99 -4.23 48.38
CA LYS A 15 19.03 -5.19 49.53
C LYS A 15 17.66 -5.47 50.16
N THR A 16 16.66 -4.63 49.87
CA THR A 16 15.28 -4.76 50.33
C THR A 16 14.40 -5.62 49.41
N ASP A 17 14.88 -5.94 48.20
CA ASP A 17 14.10 -6.66 47.20
C ASP A 17 13.81 -8.09 47.67
N ARG A 18 12.55 -8.46 47.63
CA ARG A 18 12.04 -9.78 47.98
C ARG A 18 11.38 -10.41 46.75
N TYR A 19 11.28 -11.72 46.74
CA TYR A 19 10.60 -12.48 45.67
C TYR A 19 11.31 -12.52 44.29
N LEU A 20 12.56 -12.12 44.16
CA LEU A 20 13.33 -12.21 42.90
C LEU A 20 13.42 -13.67 42.40
N ASP A 21 13.57 -14.65 43.32
CA ASP A 21 13.54 -16.07 43.00
C ASP A 21 12.22 -16.52 42.35
N LYS A 22 11.09 -16.03 42.85
CA LYS A 22 9.77 -16.30 42.24
C LYS A 22 9.63 -15.70 40.85
N LYS A 23 10.14 -14.49 40.66
CA LYS A 23 10.19 -13.86 39.31
C LYS A 23 11.04 -14.68 38.34
N ALA A 24 12.20 -15.19 38.78
CA ALA A 24 13.06 -16.09 38.03
C ALA A 24 12.32 -17.35 37.55
N GLU A 25 11.61 -18.03 38.46
CA GLU A 25 10.83 -19.21 38.10
C GLU A 25 9.70 -18.94 37.13
N LYS A 26 8.96 -17.84 37.33
CA LYS A 26 7.86 -17.43 36.45
C LYS A 26 8.31 -17.04 35.04
N LEU A 27 9.43 -16.30 34.97
CA LEU A 27 10.05 -15.93 33.70
C LEU A 27 10.48 -17.17 32.90
N LEU A 28 11.18 -18.11 33.59
CA LEU A 28 11.63 -19.33 32.94
C LEU A 28 10.45 -20.17 32.42
N LYS A 29 9.36 -20.25 33.19
CA LYS A 29 8.13 -20.92 32.76
C LYS A 29 7.52 -20.26 31.53
N ALA A 30 7.42 -18.92 31.50
CA ALA A 30 6.89 -18.18 30.35
C ALA A 30 7.73 -18.38 29.07
N ILE A 31 9.05 -18.41 29.20
CA ILE A 31 9.96 -18.66 28.08
C ILE A 31 9.72 -20.06 27.51
N ASN A 32 9.71 -21.09 28.31
CA ASN A 32 9.60 -22.48 27.86
C ASN A 32 8.20 -22.85 27.33
N LEU A 33 7.16 -22.08 27.65
CA LEU A 33 5.83 -22.23 27.06
C LEU A 33 5.75 -21.69 25.63
N ASN A 34 6.62 -20.72 25.26
CA ASN A 34 6.51 -19.99 24.03
C ASN A 34 7.65 -20.26 23.03
N VAL A 35 8.75 -20.91 23.49
CA VAL A 35 9.96 -21.02 22.68
C VAL A 35 10.56 -22.43 22.76
N ASP A 36 10.85 -22.99 21.58
CA ASP A 36 11.68 -24.18 21.44
C ASP A 36 13.11 -23.78 21.09
N TYR A 37 14.11 -24.35 21.82
CA TYR A 37 15.53 -24.02 21.65
C TYR A 37 16.46 -25.19 22.04
N ASP A 38 17.66 -25.22 21.44
CA ASP A 38 18.68 -26.22 21.69
C ASP A 38 19.67 -25.76 22.76
N LYS A 39 20.01 -24.46 22.75
CA LYS A 39 20.98 -23.83 23.67
C LYS A 39 20.38 -22.60 24.32
N PHE A 40 20.83 -22.32 25.57
CA PHE A 40 20.35 -21.19 26.35
C PHE A 40 21.53 -20.34 26.84
N ILE A 41 21.50 -19.02 26.49
CA ILE A 41 22.47 -18.02 26.89
C ILE A 41 21.74 -16.86 27.55
N ILE A 42 22.27 -16.35 28.66
CA ILE A 42 21.76 -15.16 29.34
C ILE A 42 22.74 -14.03 29.14
N LEU A 43 22.25 -12.91 28.61
CA LEU A 43 23.01 -11.70 28.34
C LEU A 43 22.53 -10.61 29.30
N VAL A 44 23.43 -10.02 30.06
CA VAL A 44 23.11 -8.98 31.05
C VAL A 44 23.86 -7.72 30.67
N SER A 45 23.13 -6.69 30.24
CA SER A 45 23.72 -5.44 29.73
C SER A 45 23.85 -4.36 30.79
N GLY A 46 24.15 -4.70 32.00
CA GLY A 46 24.51 -3.78 33.10
C GLY A 46 23.39 -3.44 34.06
N ASP A 47 23.74 -2.63 35.07
CA ASP A 47 22.90 -2.18 36.16
C ASP A 47 22.21 -3.33 36.91
N VAL A 48 23.01 -4.33 37.27
CA VAL A 48 22.57 -5.46 38.07
C VAL A 48 22.24 -5.02 39.50
N ALA A 49 23.17 -4.27 40.15
CA ALA A 49 22.99 -3.72 41.48
C ALA A 49 22.40 -2.29 41.38
N PHE A 50 21.78 -1.81 42.44
CA PHE A 50 21.30 -0.42 42.53
C PHE A 50 22.42 0.57 42.89
N SER A 51 23.39 0.15 43.74
CA SER A 51 24.47 1.00 44.26
C SER A 51 25.83 0.32 44.27
N GLY A 52 26.00 -0.77 43.55
CA GLY A 52 27.24 -1.51 43.40
C GLY A 52 27.69 -2.21 44.70
N LYS A 53 26.79 -2.46 45.67
CA LYS A 53 27.14 -3.00 47.00
C LYS A 53 27.04 -4.52 47.05
N LYS A 54 27.92 -5.15 47.78
CA LYS A 54 28.01 -6.61 47.95
C LYS A 54 26.68 -7.30 48.36
N GLU A 55 25.88 -6.65 49.20
CA GLU A 55 24.58 -7.17 49.64
C GLU A 55 23.56 -7.28 48.49
N GLU A 56 23.61 -6.37 47.50
CA GLU A 56 22.77 -6.36 46.32
C GLU A 56 23.17 -7.53 45.40
N TYR A 57 24.45 -7.74 45.20
CA TYR A 57 24.96 -8.86 44.40
C TYR A 57 24.67 -10.24 45.03
N LYS A 58 24.53 -10.35 46.32
CA LYS A 58 24.08 -11.60 46.97
C LYS A 58 22.65 -11.99 46.56
N LEU A 59 21.78 -10.99 46.37
CA LEU A 59 20.41 -11.21 45.90
C LEU A 59 20.40 -11.50 44.39
N ALA A 60 21.19 -10.77 43.61
CA ALA A 60 21.40 -11.06 42.19
C ALA A 60 21.90 -12.51 41.99
N PHE A 61 22.88 -12.95 42.76
CA PHE A 61 23.40 -14.32 42.70
C PHE A 61 22.29 -15.37 42.98
N LYS A 62 21.43 -15.10 43.96
CA LYS A 62 20.28 -15.97 44.23
C LYS A 62 19.32 -16.04 43.05
N PHE A 63 19.01 -14.91 42.40
CA PHE A 63 18.16 -14.85 41.21
C PHE A 63 18.73 -15.69 40.07
N PHE A 64 19.99 -15.46 39.69
CA PHE A 64 20.64 -16.19 38.61
C PHE A 64 20.83 -17.66 38.94
N GLY A 65 21.14 -17.97 40.21
CA GLY A 65 21.25 -19.34 40.73
C GLY A 65 19.92 -20.10 40.60
N THR A 66 18.79 -19.43 40.87
CA THR A 66 17.45 -20.01 40.66
C THR A 66 17.17 -20.28 39.20
N LEU A 67 17.49 -19.32 38.30
CA LEU A 67 17.34 -19.51 36.85
C LEU A 67 18.14 -20.71 36.35
N VAL A 68 19.41 -20.80 36.70
CA VAL A 68 20.30 -21.92 36.33
C VAL A 68 19.81 -23.24 36.86
N ALA A 69 19.52 -23.32 38.18
CA ALA A 69 19.09 -24.57 38.83
C ALA A 69 17.78 -25.08 38.25
N LYS A 70 16.77 -24.21 38.11
CA LYS A 70 15.46 -24.56 37.57
C LYS A 70 15.52 -24.93 36.08
N SER A 71 16.30 -24.19 35.27
CA SER A 71 16.50 -24.55 33.88
C SER A 71 17.11 -25.93 33.69
N MET A 72 18.10 -26.28 34.53
CA MET A 72 18.69 -27.63 34.54
C MET A 72 17.70 -28.68 35.00
N GLN A 73 17.01 -28.43 36.12
CA GLN A 73 16.15 -29.40 36.77
C GLN A 73 14.87 -29.71 35.99
N GLU A 74 14.23 -28.68 35.43
CA GLU A 74 12.92 -28.80 34.79
C GLU A 74 13.02 -29.01 33.28
N TYR A 75 14.06 -28.45 32.61
CA TYR A 75 14.19 -28.46 31.16
C TYR A 75 15.47 -29.10 30.61
N GLY A 76 16.36 -29.57 31.50
CA GLY A 76 17.61 -30.22 31.11
C GLY A 76 18.63 -29.29 30.43
N LYS A 77 18.45 -27.97 30.48
CA LYS A 77 19.26 -26.96 29.79
C LYS A 77 20.05 -26.12 30.77
N LYS A 78 21.39 -26.14 30.71
CA LYS A 78 22.23 -25.27 31.52
C LYS A 78 22.53 -23.96 30.78
N PRO A 79 22.03 -22.81 31.24
CA PRO A 79 22.35 -21.53 30.64
C PRO A 79 23.78 -21.10 30.89
N THR A 80 24.42 -20.40 29.94
CA THR A 80 25.68 -19.69 30.13
C THR A 80 25.37 -18.22 30.31
N ILE A 81 26.02 -17.55 31.26
CA ILE A 81 25.75 -16.15 31.62
C ILE A 81 26.91 -15.28 31.19
N TYR A 82 26.63 -14.19 30.46
CA TYR A 82 27.56 -13.13 30.13
C TYR A 82 27.01 -11.81 30.66
N VAL A 83 27.86 -11.04 31.35
CA VAL A 83 27.46 -9.83 32.04
C VAL A 83 28.49 -8.72 31.83
N VAL A 84 28.04 -7.51 31.63
CA VAL A 84 28.82 -6.27 31.62
C VAL A 84 28.32 -5.33 32.72
N PRO A 85 29.17 -4.43 33.28
CA PRO A 85 28.69 -3.50 34.30
C PRO A 85 27.97 -2.29 33.64
N GLY A 86 27.02 -1.70 34.38
CA GLY A 86 26.46 -0.38 34.14
C GLY A 86 26.91 0.64 35.20
N ASN A 87 26.37 1.85 35.12
CA ASN A 87 26.78 2.95 36.04
C ASN A 87 26.32 2.71 37.47
N HIS A 88 25.23 2.00 37.73
CA HIS A 88 24.78 1.61 39.06
C HIS A 88 25.58 0.45 39.65
N ASP A 89 26.36 -0.25 38.87
CA ASP A 89 27.28 -1.30 39.38
C ASP A 89 28.59 -0.74 39.94
N ILE A 90 28.80 0.59 39.92
CA ILE A 90 29.91 1.29 40.50
C ILE A 90 29.69 1.49 42.00
N ASN A 91 30.63 1.03 42.85
CA ASN A 91 30.66 1.33 44.28
C ASN A 91 31.40 2.64 44.54
N PHE A 92 30.70 3.73 44.70
CA PHE A 92 31.27 5.06 44.96
C PHE A 92 31.65 5.27 46.45
N ALA A 93 31.44 4.27 47.32
CA ALA A 93 31.72 4.39 48.75
C ALA A 93 31.17 5.67 49.41
N ASP A 94 29.94 6.03 49.03
CA ASP A 94 29.22 7.22 49.49
C ASP A 94 29.82 8.58 49.06
N LYS A 95 30.72 8.62 48.05
CA LYS A 95 31.29 9.84 47.49
C LYS A 95 30.71 10.06 46.09
N SER A 96 30.03 11.20 45.90
CA SER A 96 29.61 11.64 44.57
C SER A 96 30.81 12.09 43.72
N ARG A 97 30.77 11.85 42.43
CA ARG A 97 31.77 12.28 41.46
C ARG A 97 31.18 13.33 40.54
N SER A 98 31.83 14.47 40.46
CA SER A 98 31.36 15.60 39.61
C SER A 98 31.78 15.45 38.15
N ARG A 99 30.97 16.02 37.26
CA ARG A 99 31.29 16.13 35.83
C ARG A 99 32.63 16.87 35.60
N SER A 100 32.92 17.88 36.39
CA SER A 100 34.14 18.64 36.26
C SER A 100 35.37 17.81 36.54
N GLU A 101 35.33 16.85 37.49
CA GLU A 101 36.42 15.91 37.78
C GLU A 101 36.66 14.98 36.59
N VAL A 102 35.63 14.44 35.99
CA VAL A 102 35.72 13.58 34.79
C VAL A 102 36.29 14.38 33.61
N ASN A 103 35.77 15.56 33.35
CA ASN A 103 36.31 16.43 32.31
C ASN A 103 37.81 16.79 32.53
N GLY A 104 38.23 16.97 33.79
CA GLY A 104 39.61 17.14 34.17
C GLY A 104 40.51 15.97 33.81
N ILE A 105 40.02 14.73 34.09
CA ILE A 105 40.71 13.48 33.72
C ILE A 105 40.84 13.36 32.21
N LEU A 106 39.75 13.53 31.49
CA LEU A 106 39.69 13.43 30.01
C LEU A 106 40.64 14.45 29.35
N LYS A 107 40.64 15.71 29.81
CA LYS A 107 41.44 16.81 29.27
C LYS A 107 42.97 16.60 29.53
N ASN A 108 43.32 16.02 30.68
CA ASN A 108 44.72 15.79 31.04
C ASN A 108 45.29 14.49 30.47
N GLY A 109 44.47 13.71 29.78
CA GLY A 109 44.85 12.38 29.30
C GLY A 109 44.68 11.30 30.39
N ILE A 110 44.15 10.16 30.05
CA ILE A 110 43.90 9.06 30.97
C ILE A 110 45.19 8.26 31.20
N THR A 111 45.59 8.17 32.43
CA THR A 111 46.76 7.39 32.85
C THR A 111 46.43 5.98 33.28
N GLN A 112 47.40 5.07 33.28
CA GLN A 112 47.22 3.69 33.83
C GLN A 112 46.81 3.70 35.30
N LYS A 113 47.16 4.72 36.05
CA LYS A 113 46.72 4.90 37.42
C LYS A 113 45.21 5.19 37.47
N ASN A 114 44.75 6.14 36.65
CA ASN A 114 43.31 6.45 36.56
C ASN A 114 42.48 5.20 36.22
N LEU A 115 42.93 4.40 35.27
CA LEU A 115 42.21 3.16 34.90
C LEU A 115 42.19 2.15 36.04
N ARG A 116 43.29 1.95 36.78
CA ARG A 116 43.28 1.05 37.93
C ARG A 116 42.34 1.52 39.01
N ASP A 117 42.32 2.80 39.32
CA ASP A 117 41.41 3.39 40.29
C ASP A 117 39.94 3.25 39.86
N GLU A 118 39.65 3.33 38.56
CA GLU A 118 38.32 3.06 37.99
C GLU A 118 37.92 1.58 38.13
N TYR A 119 38.82 0.65 37.78
CA TYR A 119 38.52 -0.80 37.88
C TYR A 119 38.23 -1.27 39.30
N ALA A 120 38.86 -0.65 40.29
CA ALA A 120 38.65 -0.98 41.69
C ALA A 120 37.22 -0.64 42.16
N LYS A 121 36.55 0.31 41.55
CA LYS A 121 35.17 0.66 41.88
C LYS A 121 34.17 -0.42 41.52
N PHE A 122 34.54 -1.36 40.67
CA PHE A 122 33.71 -2.50 40.24
C PHE A 122 34.11 -3.81 40.94
N ASP A 123 34.87 -3.80 42.02
CA ASP A 123 35.40 -5.04 42.61
C ASP A 123 34.30 -6.02 43.07
N ASP A 124 33.19 -5.52 43.64
CA ASP A 124 32.07 -6.39 44.02
C ASP A 124 31.34 -6.95 42.76
N PHE A 125 31.26 -6.18 41.65
CA PHE A 125 30.75 -6.64 40.34
C PHE A 125 31.65 -7.75 39.76
N TRP A 126 32.99 -7.58 39.79
CA TRP A 126 33.92 -8.62 39.30
C TRP A 126 33.76 -9.93 40.06
N ILE A 127 33.56 -9.86 41.39
CA ILE A 127 33.29 -11.03 42.20
C ILE A 127 31.97 -11.69 41.73
N PHE A 128 30.91 -10.92 41.54
CA PHE A 128 29.63 -11.41 41.06
C PHE A 128 29.74 -12.06 39.67
N ALA A 129 30.41 -11.43 38.71
CA ALA A 129 30.64 -11.98 37.37
C ALA A 129 31.38 -13.32 37.43
N ASN A 130 32.41 -13.41 38.21
CA ASN A 130 33.21 -14.64 38.42
C ASN A 130 32.38 -15.78 39.02
N TYR A 131 31.52 -15.49 39.99
CA TYR A 131 30.61 -16.50 40.56
C TYR A 131 29.62 -17.05 39.52
N ASN A 132 29.23 -16.27 38.53
CA ASN A 132 28.38 -16.69 37.41
C ASN A 132 29.19 -17.30 36.23
N GLN A 133 30.45 -17.64 36.47
CA GLN A 133 31.36 -18.24 35.48
C GLN A 133 31.68 -17.32 34.29
N CYS A 134 31.44 -16.02 34.42
CA CYS A 134 31.82 -14.99 33.43
C CYS A 134 33.16 -14.37 33.88
N PHE A 135 34.27 -15.05 33.58
CA PHE A 135 35.61 -14.55 33.90
C PHE A 135 36.02 -13.54 32.83
N LEU A 136 36.20 -12.28 33.25
CA LEU A 136 36.64 -11.18 32.39
C LEU A 136 38.16 -11.05 32.52
N GLU A 137 38.88 -11.36 31.43
CA GLU A 137 40.35 -11.25 31.36
C GLU A 137 40.79 -9.80 31.23
N ASP A 138 40.02 -9.03 30.45
CA ASP A 138 40.22 -7.60 30.31
C ASP A 138 39.00 -6.85 30.87
N LYS A 139 39.24 -5.79 31.64
CA LYS A 139 38.20 -5.03 32.35
C LYS A 139 37.58 -3.92 31.55
N GLU A 140 38.07 -3.64 30.33
CA GLU A 140 37.51 -2.69 29.40
C GLU A 140 36.70 -3.41 28.30
N ILE A 141 37.35 -4.32 27.60
CA ILE A 141 36.74 -5.12 26.52
C ILE A 141 37.24 -6.55 26.65
N ASP A 142 36.33 -7.47 26.80
CA ASP A 142 36.68 -8.88 26.80
C ASP A 142 35.96 -9.62 25.67
N ARG A 143 36.59 -10.64 25.11
CA ARG A 143 36.09 -11.44 24.00
C ARG A 143 35.88 -12.87 24.46
N LYS A 144 34.66 -13.39 24.28
CA LYS A 144 34.33 -14.80 24.51
C LYS A 144 33.93 -15.47 23.21
N ILE A 145 34.39 -16.71 23.02
CA ILE A 145 34.00 -17.54 21.90
C ILE A 145 33.10 -18.66 22.42
N VAL A 146 31.93 -18.76 21.88
CA VAL A 146 30.96 -19.84 22.16
C VAL A 146 30.95 -20.76 20.96
N ASP A 147 31.62 -21.91 21.10
CA ASP A 147 31.62 -22.95 20.06
C ASP A 147 30.52 -23.98 20.35
N LEU A 148 29.57 -24.08 19.43
CA LEU A 148 28.39 -24.95 19.54
C LEU A 148 28.41 -26.08 18.49
N ASN A 149 29.60 -26.50 18.04
CA ASN A 149 29.89 -27.46 16.98
C ASN A 149 29.55 -26.97 15.57
N ASP A 150 28.30 -26.59 15.32
CA ASP A 150 27.84 -26.14 13.98
C ASP A 150 27.84 -24.61 13.83
N VAL A 151 27.97 -23.86 14.93
CA VAL A 151 27.89 -22.40 14.96
C VAL A 151 28.86 -21.84 15.98
N LYS A 152 29.68 -20.88 15.56
CA LYS A 152 30.61 -20.14 16.45
C LYS A 152 30.12 -18.71 16.63
N ILE A 153 29.97 -18.32 17.90
CA ILE A 153 29.50 -17.00 18.26
C ILE A 153 30.62 -16.28 19.05
N GLN A 154 31.00 -15.11 18.58
CA GLN A 154 31.85 -14.19 19.30
C GLN A 154 30.98 -13.25 20.14
N ILE A 155 31.25 -13.15 21.43
CA ILE A 155 30.57 -12.25 22.36
C ILE A 155 31.60 -11.24 22.85
N ASN A 156 31.46 -9.97 22.51
CA ASN A 156 32.30 -8.86 22.96
C ASN A 156 31.61 -8.20 24.16
N LEU A 157 32.28 -8.19 25.29
CA LEU A 157 31.80 -7.64 26.56
C LEU A 157 32.51 -6.31 26.80
N ILE A 158 31.77 -5.20 26.72
CA ILE A 158 32.34 -3.85 26.83
C ILE A 158 31.88 -3.20 28.14
N ASN A 159 32.85 -2.82 28.96
CA ASN A 159 32.60 -1.97 30.12
C ASN A 159 32.42 -0.52 29.70
N SER A 160 31.20 -0.14 29.41
CA SER A 160 30.84 1.23 28.99
C SER A 160 30.63 2.19 30.16
N ALA A 161 30.76 1.74 31.40
CA ALA A 161 30.53 2.55 32.62
C ALA A 161 31.80 3.20 33.20
N LEU A 162 32.96 3.06 32.53
CA LEU A 162 34.20 3.74 32.96
C LEU A 162 34.02 5.26 32.85
N LEU A 163 34.38 5.95 33.92
CA LEU A 163 34.25 7.38 34.11
C LEU A 163 32.81 7.88 34.28
N SER A 164 31.83 7.02 34.58
CA SER A 164 30.49 7.47 34.94
C SER A 164 30.50 8.42 36.12
N THR A 165 29.58 9.34 36.12
CA THR A 165 29.28 10.22 37.24
C THR A 165 28.07 9.65 37.99
N PHE A 166 28.02 9.73 39.28
CA PHE A 166 26.82 9.37 40.05
C PHE A 166 26.11 10.65 40.47
N ASN A 167 24.92 10.85 39.87
CA ASN A 167 24.01 11.95 40.23
C ASN A 167 22.57 11.44 40.14
N ASP A 168 21.88 11.44 41.30
CA ASP A 168 20.51 10.98 41.40
C ASP A 168 19.46 11.83 40.70
N TYR A 169 19.84 12.99 40.12
CA TYR A 169 18.87 13.99 39.68
C TYR A 169 18.92 14.36 38.20
N ASP A 170 19.93 13.94 37.45
CA ASP A 170 20.10 14.43 36.07
C ASP A 170 20.54 13.31 35.12
N LYS A 171 19.64 12.82 34.26
CA LYS A 171 19.86 11.70 33.35
C LYS A 171 20.92 11.97 32.28
N ASP A 172 21.24 13.22 31.99
CA ASP A 172 22.16 13.64 30.90
C ASP A 172 23.58 13.94 31.37
N VAL A 173 23.88 13.73 32.66
CA VAL A 173 25.18 14.11 33.24
C VAL A 173 26.33 13.27 32.66
N ASP A 174 26.07 12.06 32.21
CA ASP A 174 27.09 11.15 31.69
C ASP A 174 27.33 11.26 30.17
N ASP A 175 26.55 12.05 29.43
CA ASP A 175 26.76 12.25 27.99
C ASP A 175 28.15 12.80 27.69
N GLY A 176 28.90 12.08 26.87
CA GLY A 176 30.28 12.43 26.49
C GLY A 176 31.33 12.20 27.57
N CYS A 177 31.05 11.42 28.64
CA CYS A 177 32.00 11.14 29.74
C CYS A 177 32.71 9.80 29.60
N HIS A 178 32.09 8.79 29.03
CA HIS A 178 32.62 7.44 29.03
C HIS A 178 33.87 7.28 28.16
N TYR A 179 34.68 6.32 28.52
CA TYR A 179 35.96 6.10 27.88
C TYR A 179 36.25 4.60 27.68
N ILE A 180 36.94 4.32 26.58
CA ILE A 180 37.58 3.04 26.29
C ILE A 180 38.94 3.35 25.66
N SER A 181 39.93 2.59 26.03
CA SER A 181 41.30 2.71 25.49
C SER A 181 41.31 2.33 23.99
N PRO A 182 41.77 3.22 23.08
CA PRO A 182 41.72 2.95 21.63
C PRO A 182 42.43 1.66 21.21
N ASN A 183 43.54 1.32 21.88
CA ASN A 183 44.29 0.08 21.63
C ASN A 183 43.53 -1.21 21.98
N LYS A 184 42.44 -1.13 22.76
CA LYS A 184 41.54 -2.25 23.10
C LYS A 184 40.47 -2.53 22.07
N LEU A 185 40.19 -1.57 21.20
CA LEU A 185 39.14 -1.71 20.17
C LEU A 185 39.41 -2.89 19.22
N ASN A 186 40.65 -3.29 19.04
CA ASN A 186 41.01 -4.48 18.27
C ASN A 186 40.42 -5.79 18.85
N LEU A 187 40.02 -5.82 20.13
CA LEU A 187 39.36 -6.96 20.72
C LEU A 187 37.91 -7.17 20.19
N ILE A 188 37.28 -6.12 19.65
CA ILE A 188 35.96 -6.21 19.03
C ILE A 188 36.04 -6.88 17.66
N LYS A 189 37.21 -6.87 17.00
CA LYS A 189 37.36 -7.41 15.63
C LYS A 189 36.82 -8.83 15.55
N LYS A 190 35.87 -9.05 14.62
CA LYS A 190 35.31 -10.36 14.32
C LYS A 190 36.41 -11.26 13.74
N LEU A 191 36.58 -12.44 14.29
CA LEU A 191 37.55 -13.43 13.79
C LEU A 191 37.01 -14.14 12.54
N ASP A 192 37.91 -14.63 11.69
CA ASP A 192 37.55 -15.18 10.38
C ASP A 192 36.67 -16.43 10.43
N ASP A 193 36.72 -17.21 11.51
CA ASP A 193 35.97 -18.45 11.71
C ASP A 193 34.68 -18.26 12.56
N ILE A 194 34.22 -17.02 12.74
CA ILE A 194 33.03 -16.70 13.54
C ILE A 194 31.82 -16.48 12.64
N ASP A 195 30.72 -17.18 12.93
CA ASP A 195 29.46 -17.00 12.24
C ASP A 195 28.74 -15.71 12.64
N TYR A 196 28.63 -15.49 13.96
CA TYR A 196 27.93 -14.30 14.51
C TYR A 196 28.78 -13.60 15.56
N SER A 197 28.79 -12.27 15.52
CA SER A 197 29.43 -11.39 16.50
C SER A 197 28.38 -10.57 17.26
N ILE A 198 28.28 -10.77 18.57
CA ILE A 198 27.39 -10.07 19.49
C ILE A 198 28.20 -9.14 20.36
N THR A 199 27.88 -7.86 20.37
CA THR A 199 28.53 -6.88 21.28
C THR A 199 27.53 -6.45 22.33
N ILE A 200 27.96 -6.51 23.60
CA ILE A 200 27.14 -6.17 24.77
C ILE A 200 27.81 -5.00 25.46
N MET A 201 27.08 -3.95 25.73
CA MET A 201 27.48 -2.81 26.55
C MET A 201 26.25 -2.15 27.16
N HIS A 202 26.45 -1.41 28.26
CA HIS A 202 25.33 -0.76 28.94
C HIS A 202 24.92 0.55 28.26
N HIS A 203 25.88 1.48 28.13
CA HIS A 203 25.57 2.79 27.55
C HIS A 203 25.69 2.79 26.03
N PRO A 204 24.75 3.45 25.31
CA PRO A 204 24.86 3.72 23.89
C PRO A 204 26.14 4.54 23.53
N VAL A 205 26.62 4.40 22.30
CA VAL A 205 27.87 5.03 21.83
C VAL A 205 27.90 6.56 22.01
N GLN A 206 26.73 7.22 22.01
CA GLN A 206 26.63 8.67 22.20
C GLN A 206 27.15 9.16 23.57
N TYR A 207 27.14 8.32 24.59
CA TYR A 207 27.61 8.66 25.92
C TYR A 207 29.14 8.72 26.06
N PHE A 208 29.88 8.21 25.07
CA PHE A 208 31.33 8.25 25.08
C PHE A 208 31.89 9.62 24.70
N SER A 209 33.10 9.92 25.20
CA SER A 209 33.84 11.12 24.84
C SER A 209 34.03 11.20 23.32
N TRP A 210 34.10 12.44 22.78
CA TRP A 210 34.13 12.66 21.34
C TRP A 210 35.22 11.85 20.61
N ASP A 211 36.39 11.74 21.18
CA ASP A 211 37.53 11.02 20.59
C ASP A 211 37.29 9.51 20.57
N CYS A 212 36.73 8.94 21.63
CA CYS A 212 36.40 7.52 21.70
C CYS A 212 35.19 7.16 20.84
N ARG A 213 34.20 8.05 20.76
CA ARG A 213 32.92 7.83 20.06
C ARG A 213 33.09 7.42 18.60
N LYS A 214 33.98 8.12 17.87
CA LYS A 214 34.20 7.89 16.44
C LYS A 214 34.82 6.52 16.18
N GLU A 215 35.86 6.16 16.95
CA GLU A 215 36.58 4.91 16.77
C GLU A 215 35.79 3.71 17.26
N LEU A 216 35.10 3.84 18.41
CA LEU A 216 34.21 2.78 18.93
C LEU A 216 33.04 2.51 17.97
N LYS A 217 32.41 3.58 17.43
CA LYS A 217 31.33 3.44 16.46
C LYS A 217 31.79 2.71 15.21
N ALA A 218 32.98 3.04 14.69
CA ALA A 218 33.52 2.36 13.51
C ALA A 218 33.81 0.88 13.83
N ALA A 219 34.45 0.58 14.96
CA ALA A 219 34.78 -0.78 15.37
C ALA A 219 33.50 -1.66 15.52
N ILE A 220 32.45 -1.11 16.11
CA ILE A 220 31.16 -1.82 16.25
C ILE A 220 30.52 -2.03 14.88
N LEU A 221 30.45 -0.99 14.05
CA LEU A 221 29.84 -1.08 12.71
C LEU A 221 30.49 -2.15 11.82
N GLU A 222 31.80 -2.25 11.88
CA GLU A 222 32.57 -3.19 11.06
C GLU A 222 32.53 -4.63 11.55
N ASN A 223 32.32 -4.85 12.86
CA ASN A 223 32.60 -6.15 13.47
C ASN A 223 31.44 -6.76 14.28
N THR A 224 30.25 -6.11 14.30
CA THR A 224 29.13 -6.55 15.13
C THR A 224 27.92 -6.86 14.26
N ASP A 225 27.33 -8.04 14.48
CA ASP A 225 26.03 -8.41 13.83
C ASP A 225 24.85 -8.04 14.73
N LEU A 226 25.04 -8.10 16.07
CA LEU A 226 24.02 -7.79 17.06
C LEU A 226 24.60 -6.97 18.20
N LEU A 227 24.05 -5.79 18.45
CA LEU A 227 24.43 -4.89 19.55
C LEU A 227 23.36 -4.90 20.63
N ILE A 228 23.75 -5.23 21.85
CA ILE A 228 22.89 -5.31 23.03
C ILE A 228 23.22 -4.14 23.97
N LEU A 229 22.19 -3.34 24.28
CA LEU A 229 22.31 -2.12 25.08
C LEU A 229 21.33 -2.12 26.27
N GLY A 230 21.69 -1.37 27.33
CA GLY A 230 20.82 -1.04 28.47
C GLY A 230 20.60 0.47 28.60
N HIS A 231 20.49 0.96 29.86
CA HIS A 231 20.52 2.35 30.30
C HIS A 231 19.29 3.21 29.98
N GLU A 232 18.74 3.12 28.78
CA GLU A 232 17.64 4.03 28.36
C GLU A 232 16.23 3.59 28.83
N HIS A 233 16.13 2.48 29.52
CA HIS A 233 14.90 1.91 30.12
C HIS A 233 13.73 1.67 29.13
N ASN A 234 13.94 1.92 27.83
CA ASN A 234 12.97 1.70 26.79
C ASN A 234 13.40 0.53 25.90
N SER A 235 12.61 -0.55 25.91
CA SER A 235 12.85 -1.68 25.00
C SER A 235 12.56 -1.26 23.57
N MET A 236 13.59 -1.11 22.76
CA MET A 236 13.50 -0.82 21.33
C MET A 236 14.45 -1.73 20.57
N THR A 237 14.04 -2.08 19.36
CA THR A 237 14.92 -2.78 18.42
C THR A 237 14.92 -2.04 17.10
N TYR A 238 16.09 -1.82 16.55
CA TYR A 238 16.26 -1.17 15.26
C TYR A 238 17.52 -1.66 14.57
N GLU A 239 17.55 -1.58 13.27
CA GLU A 239 18.71 -1.87 12.44
C GLU A 239 19.46 -0.57 12.16
N ILE A 240 20.76 -0.57 12.39
CA ILE A 240 21.66 0.57 12.05
C ILE A 240 22.50 0.14 10.86
N CYS A 241 22.49 0.96 9.81
CA CYS A 241 23.31 0.76 8.62
C CYS A 241 24.32 1.89 8.49
N SER A 242 25.53 1.56 8.07
CA SER A 242 26.59 2.53 7.76
C SER A 242 26.59 2.90 6.27
N ASN A 243 27.27 3.99 5.91
CA ASN A 243 27.49 4.38 4.52
C ASN A 243 28.31 3.37 3.71
N ASN A 244 28.96 2.43 4.37
CA ASN A 244 29.76 1.36 3.74
C ASN A 244 28.96 0.06 3.57
N GLY A 245 27.67 0.05 3.89
CA GLY A 245 26.81 -1.14 3.79
C GLY A 245 26.88 -2.10 4.98
N GLU A 246 27.63 -1.72 6.02
CA GLU A 246 27.67 -2.49 7.26
C GLU A 246 26.42 -2.16 8.07
N SER A 247 25.74 -3.17 8.57
CA SER A 247 24.57 -3.02 9.41
C SER A 247 24.62 -4.01 10.56
N PHE A 248 24.00 -3.65 11.66
CA PHE A 248 23.77 -4.54 12.79
C PHE A 248 22.42 -4.26 13.41
N VAL A 249 21.88 -5.29 14.05
CA VAL A 249 20.63 -5.16 14.79
C VAL A 249 20.96 -4.68 16.21
N THR A 250 20.34 -3.60 16.65
CA THR A 250 20.45 -3.09 18.01
C THR A 250 19.22 -3.47 18.82
N ILE A 251 19.43 -4.11 19.96
CA ILE A 251 18.40 -4.43 20.95
C ILE A 251 18.68 -3.62 22.22
N LYS A 252 17.77 -2.74 22.60
CA LYS A 252 17.79 -2.05 23.88
C LYS A 252 16.98 -2.81 24.90
N GLY A 253 17.53 -3.02 26.09
CA GLY A 253 16.82 -3.64 27.20
C GLY A 253 15.77 -2.74 27.80
N GLY A 254 14.68 -3.34 28.27
CA GLY A 254 13.72 -2.68 29.13
C GLY A 254 14.20 -2.73 30.59
N GLU A 255 13.58 -1.93 31.44
CA GLU A 255 13.84 -1.92 32.87
C GLU A 255 13.29 -3.21 33.53
N PHE A 256 14.18 -4.07 34.03
CA PHE A 256 13.76 -5.29 34.72
C PHE A 256 13.20 -5.01 36.10
N SER A 257 13.66 -3.95 36.77
CA SER A 257 13.14 -3.55 38.09
C SER A 257 13.43 -2.08 38.36
N ASN A 258 12.40 -1.29 38.72
CA ASN A 258 12.55 0.09 39.17
C ASN A 258 12.45 0.26 40.69
N GLY A 259 12.60 -0.84 41.46
CA GLY A 259 12.49 -0.84 42.90
C GLY A 259 11.07 -1.00 43.44
N ASP A 260 10.07 -1.00 42.58
CA ASP A 260 8.74 -1.52 42.90
C ASP A 260 8.52 -2.86 42.16
N LEU A 261 7.68 -3.70 42.72
CA LEU A 261 7.46 -5.07 42.23
C LEU A 261 6.49 -5.12 41.02
N ILE A 262 6.01 -3.99 40.57
CA ILE A 262 4.90 -3.88 39.62
C ILE A 262 5.38 -3.96 38.18
N HIS A 263 6.57 -3.43 37.88
CA HIS A 263 7.12 -3.40 36.52
C HIS A 263 8.32 -4.33 36.41
N SER A 264 8.33 -5.19 35.42
CA SER A 264 9.47 -6.04 35.10
C SER A 264 9.39 -6.43 33.63
N ASP A 265 10.16 -5.73 32.79
CA ASP A 265 10.23 -5.97 31.34
C ASP A 265 11.59 -6.60 30.99
N CYS A 266 11.56 -7.65 30.18
CA CYS A 266 12.77 -8.22 29.61
C CYS A 266 12.53 -8.74 28.21
N GLY A 267 13.61 -8.92 27.47
CA GLY A 267 13.58 -9.46 26.11
C GLY A 267 14.20 -10.86 26.06
N ALA A 268 13.71 -11.68 25.16
CA ALA A 268 14.43 -12.85 24.71
C ALA A 268 14.50 -12.84 23.18
N PHE A 269 15.53 -13.43 22.63
CA PHE A 269 15.60 -13.63 21.20
C PHE A 269 16.12 -15.02 20.86
N VAL A 270 15.58 -15.57 19.78
CA VAL A 270 15.96 -16.90 19.29
C VAL A 270 16.67 -16.73 17.97
N LEU A 271 17.91 -17.14 17.92
CA LEU A 271 18.68 -17.24 16.70
C LEU A 271 18.51 -18.65 16.12
N ASP A 272 17.85 -18.77 14.98
CA ASP A 272 17.86 -20.00 14.18
C ASP A 272 19.00 -19.94 13.16
N SER A 273 20.08 -20.66 13.46
CA SER A 273 21.27 -20.66 12.61
C SER A 273 21.07 -21.30 11.24
N ASN A 274 20.06 -22.17 11.08
CA ASN A 274 19.81 -22.84 9.81
C ASN A 274 19.23 -21.89 8.76
N ILE A 275 18.39 -20.96 9.20
CA ILE A 275 17.74 -19.97 8.35
C ILE A 275 18.25 -18.54 8.61
N LYS A 276 19.23 -18.39 9.51
CA LYS A 276 19.86 -17.12 9.91
C LYS A 276 18.86 -16.07 10.39
N GLU A 277 17.83 -16.52 11.06
CA GLU A 277 16.72 -15.71 11.53
C GLU A 277 16.85 -15.43 13.03
N LEU A 278 16.65 -14.16 13.41
CA LEU A 278 16.58 -13.69 14.79
C LEU A 278 15.14 -13.29 15.11
N ARG A 279 14.47 -14.06 15.95
CA ARG A 279 13.12 -13.76 16.43
C ARG A 279 13.16 -13.19 17.82
N LEU A 280 12.59 -12.02 18.03
CA LEU A 280 12.51 -11.34 19.31
C LEU A 280 11.21 -11.63 20.04
N ILE A 281 11.27 -11.72 21.37
CA ILE A 281 10.12 -11.95 22.24
C ILE A 281 10.26 -11.03 23.44
N GLN A 282 9.26 -10.15 23.63
CA GLN A 282 9.21 -9.34 24.85
C GLN A 282 8.38 -10.03 25.91
N TYR A 283 8.84 -9.98 27.15
CA TYR A 283 8.13 -10.47 28.32
C TYR A 283 7.82 -9.31 29.25
N LYS A 284 6.56 -9.15 29.60
CA LYS A 284 6.07 -8.13 30.52
C LYS A 284 5.43 -8.76 31.72
N TRP A 285 5.81 -8.28 32.89
CA TRP A 285 5.22 -8.76 34.16
C TRP A 285 3.80 -8.22 34.30
N GLN A 286 2.88 -9.10 34.65
CA GLN A 286 1.51 -8.76 35.00
C GLN A 286 1.27 -9.10 36.48
N ASP A 287 1.26 -8.07 37.30
CA ASP A 287 1.22 -8.23 38.76
C ASP A 287 -0.08 -8.84 39.27
N SER A 288 -1.22 -8.46 38.66
CA SER A 288 -2.56 -8.99 39.00
C SER A 288 -2.67 -10.51 38.87
N GLU A 289 -1.93 -11.10 37.94
CA GLU A 289 -1.95 -12.54 37.67
C GLU A 289 -0.68 -13.25 38.13
N ASN A 290 0.33 -12.50 38.55
CA ASN A 290 1.64 -12.97 38.96
C ASN A 290 2.32 -13.86 37.91
N ILE A 291 2.29 -13.43 36.62
CA ILE A 291 2.87 -14.12 35.48
C ILE A 291 3.61 -13.16 34.58
N TYR A 292 4.49 -13.72 33.73
CA TYR A 292 4.99 -12.99 32.54
C TYR A 292 4.12 -13.30 31.32
N LEU A 293 3.69 -12.25 30.61
CA LEU A 293 3.04 -12.38 29.32
C LEU A 293 4.04 -12.10 28.21
N SER A 294 4.03 -12.93 27.18
CA SER A 294 4.78 -12.67 25.96
C SER A 294 3.98 -11.74 25.05
N ALA A 295 4.62 -10.67 24.60
CA ALA A 295 4.11 -9.84 23.52
C ALA A 295 4.78 -10.22 22.21
N GLU A 296 4.04 -10.11 21.12
CA GLU A 296 4.46 -10.50 19.78
C GLU A 296 5.64 -9.66 19.25
N THR A 297 6.40 -10.21 18.31
CA THR A 297 7.80 -9.92 18.15
C THR A 297 8.17 -9.70 16.70
N GLN A 298 9.21 -8.93 16.50
CA GLN A 298 9.81 -8.69 15.20
C GLN A 298 10.82 -9.80 14.88
N THR A 299 10.91 -10.12 13.60
CA THR A 299 11.89 -11.06 13.07
C THR A 299 12.92 -10.29 12.25
N TYR A 300 14.21 -10.58 12.47
CA TYR A 300 15.35 -10.00 11.77
C TYR A 300 16.19 -11.11 11.15
N HIS A 301 16.85 -10.81 10.05
CA HIS A 301 17.80 -11.73 9.45
C HIS A 301 19.23 -11.24 9.72
N LEU A 302 20.02 -12.07 10.35
CA LEU A 302 21.43 -11.81 10.65
C LEU A 302 22.30 -12.45 9.55
N ASP A 303 22.46 -11.77 8.44
CA ASP A 303 23.34 -12.23 7.37
C ASP A 303 24.44 -11.21 7.10
N GLY A 304 25.55 -11.40 7.75
CA GLY A 304 26.71 -10.51 7.69
C GLY A 304 27.35 -10.31 6.32
N SER A 305 26.93 -11.10 5.31
CA SER A 305 27.48 -11.01 3.95
C SER A 305 26.63 -10.17 2.99
N LYS A 306 25.42 -9.71 3.39
CA LYS A 306 24.40 -9.16 2.48
C LYS A 306 23.87 -7.80 2.92
N LYS A 307 24.75 -6.97 3.48
CA LYS A 307 24.38 -5.63 3.98
C LYS A 307 24.28 -4.65 2.83
N ASN A 308 23.10 -4.03 2.65
CA ASN A 308 22.91 -2.98 1.65
C ASN A 308 23.46 -1.63 2.13
N LEU A 309 23.94 -0.81 1.19
CA LEU A 309 24.28 0.60 1.46
C LEU A 309 23.07 1.36 1.98
N VAL A 310 23.28 2.34 2.85
CA VAL A 310 22.21 3.13 3.48
C VAL A 310 21.33 3.81 2.42
N GLU A 311 21.94 4.39 1.38
CA GLU A 311 21.20 5.05 0.30
C GLU A 311 20.27 4.09 -0.43
N PHE A 312 20.78 2.92 -0.79
CA PHE A 312 19.98 1.89 -1.46
C PHE A 312 18.92 1.31 -0.52
N ASN A 313 19.24 1.08 0.74
CA ASN A 313 18.27 0.57 1.72
C ASN A 313 17.15 1.60 1.96
N ASN A 314 17.47 2.89 2.01
CA ASN A 314 16.46 3.95 2.08
C ASN A 314 15.58 3.99 0.82
N TRP A 315 16.16 3.87 -0.37
CA TRP A 315 15.41 3.79 -1.62
C TRP A 315 14.49 2.55 -1.64
N LEU A 316 15.00 1.41 -1.16
CA LEU A 316 14.26 0.16 -1.10
C LEU A 316 13.06 0.25 -0.14
N LEU A 317 13.24 0.90 1.03
CA LEU A 317 12.24 1.04 2.07
C LEU A 317 11.18 2.10 1.75
N ASN A 318 11.52 3.09 0.96
CA ASN A 318 10.64 4.21 0.69
C ASN A 318 9.85 4.02 -0.62
N ASP A 319 8.67 4.60 -0.65
CA ASP A 319 7.92 4.81 -1.87
C ASP A 319 8.59 5.90 -2.71
N GLU A 320 8.71 5.70 -4.02
CA GLU A 320 9.35 6.67 -4.94
C GLU A 320 8.63 8.02 -4.96
N SER A 321 7.31 8.01 -4.80
CA SER A 321 6.52 9.22 -4.74
C SER A 321 6.67 9.98 -3.41
N ASN A 322 7.18 9.34 -2.36
CA ASN A 322 7.28 9.87 -0.99
C ASN A 322 5.99 10.53 -0.47
N LEU A 323 4.85 10.08 -0.97
CA LEU A 323 3.53 10.68 -0.71
C LEU A 323 3.14 10.65 0.77
N LEU A 324 3.54 9.62 1.51
CA LEU A 324 3.07 9.39 2.88
C LEU A 324 4.12 9.67 3.95
N SER A 325 5.39 9.90 3.60
CA SER A 325 6.51 9.97 4.56
C SER A 325 6.57 8.74 5.49
N LYS A 326 6.18 7.58 4.98
CA LYS A 326 6.13 6.27 5.66
C LYS A 326 6.89 5.25 4.82
N GLN A 327 7.33 4.17 5.45
CA GLN A 327 7.99 3.09 4.72
C GLN A 327 6.99 2.31 3.86
N LEU A 328 7.44 1.83 2.70
CA LEU A 328 6.60 1.05 1.79
C LEU A 328 5.89 -0.12 2.49
N LYS A 329 6.57 -0.81 3.39
CA LYS A 329 6.00 -1.94 4.16
C LYS A 329 4.76 -1.59 4.98
N ASP A 330 4.61 -0.31 5.40
CA ASP A 330 3.52 0.13 6.27
C ASP A 330 2.18 0.17 5.53
N PHE A 331 2.22 0.38 4.21
CA PHE A 331 1.00 0.49 3.38
C PHE A 331 1.01 -0.44 2.16
N TYR A 332 2.06 -1.22 1.94
CA TYR A 332 2.13 -2.14 0.81
C TYR A 332 0.98 -3.15 0.82
N VAL A 333 0.36 -3.33 -0.32
CA VAL A 333 -0.66 -4.37 -0.58
C VAL A 333 -0.18 -5.23 -1.72
N PHE A 334 -0.08 -6.54 -1.48
CA PHE A 334 0.31 -7.49 -2.53
C PHE A 334 -0.73 -7.46 -3.66
N PRO A 335 -0.31 -7.16 -4.91
CA PRO A 335 -1.22 -7.04 -6.04
C PRO A 335 -1.80 -8.41 -6.43
N ARG A 336 -2.85 -8.39 -7.25
CA ARG A 336 -3.26 -9.58 -7.97
C ARG A 336 -2.40 -9.80 -9.18
N LEU A 337 -2.01 -11.03 -9.40
CA LEU A 337 -1.26 -11.46 -10.57
C LEU A 337 -2.09 -12.50 -11.35
N LEU A 338 -2.07 -12.40 -12.66
CA LEU A 338 -2.69 -13.37 -13.55
C LEU A 338 -1.60 -14.19 -14.25
N ILE A 339 -1.76 -15.49 -14.31
CA ILE A 339 -0.88 -16.36 -15.12
C ILE A 339 -1.31 -16.23 -16.58
N LYS A 340 -0.37 -15.83 -17.46
CA LYS A 340 -0.58 -15.87 -18.91
C LYS A 340 -0.31 -17.30 -19.43
N LYS A 341 -1.31 -17.91 -20.05
CA LYS A 341 -1.14 -19.16 -20.81
C LYS A 341 -0.64 -18.87 -22.23
N VAL A 342 0.18 -19.76 -22.78
CA VAL A 342 0.90 -19.56 -24.04
C VAL A 342 0.01 -19.81 -25.29
N SER A 343 -1.25 -20.23 -25.17
CA SER A 343 -2.13 -20.54 -26.31
C SER A 343 -3.20 -19.48 -26.55
N GLU A 344 -3.36 -19.09 -27.83
CA GLU A 344 -4.23 -18.01 -28.31
C GLU A 344 -5.75 -18.30 -28.27
N GLU A 345 -6.19 -19.52 -27.94
CA GLU A 345 -7.60 -19.93 -28.11
C GLU A 345 -8.44 -20.07 -26.84
N ASP A 346 -7.90 -19.88 -25.64
CA ASP A 346 -8.66 -20.13 -24.41
C ASP A 346 -9.17 -18.85 -23.72
N THR A 347 -10.43 -18.61 -23.94
CA THR A 347 -11.26 -17.72 -23.12
C THR A 347 -11.40 -18.24 -21.70
N ILE A 348 -11.04 -17.39 -20.71
CA ILE A 348 -11.65 -17.30 -19.38
C ILE A 348 -11.48 -18.52 -18.45
N ASP A 349 -10.25 -18.74 -17.98
CA ASP A 349 -9.99 -19.01 -16.55
C ASP A 349 -8.53 -18.67 -16.25
N LYS A 350 -8.33 -17.37 -16.00
CA LYS A 350 -7.02 -16.84 -15.63
C LYS A 350 -6.82 -17.18 -14.16
N ASP A 351 -5.93 -18.12 -13.86
CA ASP A 351 -5.56 -18.46 -12.49
C ASP A 351 -5.06 -17.23 -11.75
N ILE A 352 -5.83 -16.78 -10.77
CA ILE A 352 -5.45 -15.66 -9.90
C ILE A 352 -4.37 -16.15 -8.94
N VAL A 353 -3.27 -15.41 -8.86
CA VAL A 353 -2.15 -15.69 -7.98
C VAL A 353 -2.19 -14.71 -6.82
N ASP A 354 -2.51 -15.21 -5.63
CA ASP A 354 -2.31 -14.51 -4.37
C ASP A 354 -0.86 -14.69 -3.86
N PHE A 355 -0.57 -14.16 -2.69
CA PHE A 355 0.78 -14.19 -2.13
C PHE A 355 1.28 -15.62 -1.84
N GLU A 356 0.44 -16.51 -1.32
CA GLU A 356 0.85 -17.88 -1.00
C GLU A 356 1.15 -18.67 -2.28
N LYS A 357 0.25 -18.59 -3.27
CA LYS A 357 0.46 -19.20 -4.59
C LYS A 357 1.67 -18.61 -5.32
N PHE A 358 1.94 -17.33 -5.13
CA PHE A 358 3.13 -16.66 -5.68
C PHE A 358 4.41 -17.25 -5.10
N ARG A 359 4.50 -17.48 -3.79
CA ARG A 359 5.64 -18.18 -3.15
C ARG A 359 5.84 -19.57 -3.72
N GLU A 360 4.79 -20.37 -3.84
CA GLU A 360 4.89 -21.72 -4.44
C GLU A 360 5.39 -21.70 -5.89
N ILE A 361 4.97 -20.69 -6.66
CA ILE A 361 5.40 -20.51 -8.05
C ILE A 361 6.89 -20.16 -8.10
N ILE A 362 7.33 -19.23 -7.29
CA ILE A 362 8.73 -18.79 -7.24
C ILE A 362 9.64 -19.98 -6.86
N ASP A 363 9.23 -20.83 -5.93
CA ASP A 363 10.05 -21.98 -5.54
C ASP A 363 10.26 -22.96 -6.70
N LYS A 364 9.28 -23.09 -7.59
CA LYS A 364 9.29 -24.06 -8.71
C LYS A 364 9.85 -23.51 -10.03
N LYS A 365 9.89 -22.19 -10.20
CA LYS A 365 10.24 -21.53 -11.47
C LYS A 365 11.56 -20.77 -11.35
N ARG A 366 12.32 -20.73 -12.44
CA ARG A 366 13.61 -20.03 -12.50
C ARG A 366 13.52 -18.65 -13.11
N ILE A 367 12.61 -18.46 -14.07
CA ILE A 367 12.41 -17.19 -14.76
C ILE A 367 10.97 -16.72 -14.50
N ILE A 368 10.85 -15.55 -13.93
CA ILE A 368 9.57 -14.93 -13.58
C ILE A 368 9.46 -13.59 -14.32
N GLU A 369 8.63 -13.58 -15.35
CA GLU A 369 8.25 -12.36 -16.06
C GLU A 369 7.04 -11.72 -15.38
N ILE A 370 7.13 -10.42 -15.08
CA ILE A 370 6.05 -9.63 -14.48
C ILE A 370 5.72 -8.48 -15.43
N SER A 371 4.59 -8.58 -16.13
CA SER A 371 4.11 -7.53 -17.02
C SER A 371 3.06 -6.67 -16.34
N GLY A 372 3.04 -5.38 -16.65
CA GLY A 372 2.06 -4.44 -16.11
C GLY A 372 2.16 -3.09 -16.80
N SER A 373 1.03 -2.35 -16.80
CA SER A 373 1.02 -0.97 -17.25
C SER A 373 1.90 -0.08 -16.37
N ASP A 374 2.20 1.10 -16.83
CA ASP A 374 2.92 2.09 -16.03
C ASP A 374 2.17 2.43 -14.74
N LEU A 375 2.93 2.73 -13.68
CA LEU A 375 2.42 2.99 -12.33
C LEU A 375 1.59 1.84 -11.71
N SER A 376 1.59 0.64 -12.32
CA SER A 376 0.88 -0.52 -11.78
C SER A 376 1.53 -1.12 -10.52
N GLY A 377 2.71 -0.63 -10.12
CA GLY A 377 3.45 -1.09 -8.96
C GLY A 377 4.50 -2.18 -9.26
N LYS A 378 5.00 -2.28 -10.50
CA LYS A 378 6.06 -3.22 -10.90
C LYS A 378 7.29 -3.11 -10.00
N THR A 379 7.86 -1.91 -9.89
CA THR A 379 9.03 -1.62 -9.05
C THR A 379 8.75 -1.92 -7.56
N SER A 380 7.58 -1.54 -7.06
CA SER A 380 7.18 -1.84 -5.67
C SER A 380 7.09 -3.35 -5.40
N LEU A 381 6.63 -4.14 -6.37
CA LEU A 381 6.63 -5.60 -6.27
C LEU A 381 8.04 -6.17 -6.28
N LEU A 382 8.94 -5.65 -7.13
CA LEU A 382 10.35 -6.07 -7.11
C LEU A 382 11.04 -5.70 -5.80
N LYS A 383 10.81 -4.51 -5.26
CA LYS A 383 11.30 -4.11 -3.93
C LYS A 383 10.80 -5.08 -2.85
N TYR A 384 9.52 -5.45 -2.91
CA TYR A 384 8.93 -6.42 -2.00
C TYR A 384 9.59 -7.81 -2.13
N ILE A 385 9.79 -8.31 -3.35
CA ILE A 385 10.50 -9.58 -3.62
C ILE A 385 11.94 -9.50 -3.09
N TYR A 386 12.65 -8.40 -3.33
CA TYR A 386 13.98 -8.19 -2.81
C TYR A 386 14.03 -8.35 -1.27
N PHE A 387 13.08 -7.73 -0.58
CA PHE A 387 12.96 -7.82 0.88
C PHE A 387 12.70 -9.23 1.37
N GLU A 388 11.73 -9.91 0.78
CA GLU A 388 11.32 -11.25 1.20
C GLU A 388 12.43 -12.29 1.00
N TYR A 389 13.20 -12.14 -0.07
CA TYR A 389 14.20 -13.14 -0.45
C TYR A 389 15.64 -12.81 -0.03
N ARG A 390 15.92 -11.63 0.51
CA ARG A 390 17.27 -11.25 0.96
C ARG A 390 17.80 -12.10 2.12
N SER A 391 16.94 -12.76 2.85
CA SER A 391 17.31 -13.70 3.91
C SER A 391 17.85 -15.04 3.37
N LYS A 392 17.34 -15.47 2.22
CA LYS A 392 17.68 -16.75 1.61
C LYS A 392 18.74 -16.61 0.50
N TYR A 393 18.73 -15.50 -0.20
CA TYR A 393 19.61 -15.23 -1.34
C TYR A 393 20.35 -13.90 -1.19
N THR A 394 21.37 -13.69 -2.00
CA THR A 394 21.97 -12.37 -2.24
C THR A 394 21.28 -11.76 -3.46
N PRO A 395 20.22 -10.94 -3.28
CA PRO A 395 19.51 -10.34 -4.40
C PRO A 395 20.32 -9.21 -5.02
N LEU A 396 20.29 -9.07 -6.33
CA LEU A 396 20.83 -7.92 -7.04
C LEU A 396 19.73 -7.33 -7.90
N MET A 397 19.44 -6.04 -7.73
CA MET A 397 18.41 -5.34 -8.49
C MET A 397 19.06 -4.39 -9.49
N ILE A 398 18.75 -4.58 -10.77
CA ILE A 398 19.18 -3.70 -11.86
C ILE A 398 18.05 -2.72 -12.16
N THR A 399 18.38 -1.45 -12.23
CA THR A 399 17.50 -0.36 -12.65
C THR A 399 18.13 0.38 -13.83
N GLU A 400 17.40 1.29 -14.45
CA GLU A 400 17.89 2.10 -15.57
C GLU A 400 19.24 2.77 -15.30
N GLU A 401 19.46 3.25 -14.08
CA GLU A 401 20.71 3.92 -13.66
C GLU A 401 21.96 3.04 -13.78
N ASP A 402 21.80 1.71 -13.72
CA ASP A 402 22.90 0.75 -13.75
C ASP A 402 23.34 0.41 -15.19
N ILE A 403 22.52 0.76 -16.20
CA ILE A 403 22.65 0.29 -17.57
C ILE A 403 23.73 1.11 -18.32
N ALA A 404 24.97 0.63 -18.27
CA ALA A 404 26.07 1.23 -19.01
C ALA A 404 27.07 0.15 -19.49
N GLY A 405 27.28 0.08 -20.79
CA GLY A 405 28.31 -0.76 -21.41
C GLY A 405 27.98 -2.24 -21.49
N LYS A 406 28.93 -3.11 -21.08
CA LYS A 406 28.74 -4.58 -21.11
C LYS A 406 27.99 -5.11 -19.90
N ILE A 407 27.43 -6.30 -20.00
CA ILE A 407 26.64 -6.95 -18.92
C ILE A 407 27.41 -6.99 -17.60
N GLU A 408 28.70 -7.29 -17.63
CA GLU A 408 29.54 -7.35 -16.43
C GLU A 408 29.67 -5.98 -15.75
N ASN A 409 29.70 -4.88 -16.53
CA ASN A 409 29.72 -3.53 -15.99
C ASN A 409 28.39 -3.16 -15.35
N ILE A 410 27.28 -3.56 -15.97
CA ILE A 410 25.93 -3.33 -15.44
C ILE A 410 25.75 -4.04 -14.09
N ILE A 411 26.17 -5.32 -14.01
CA ILE A 411 26.16 -6.07 -12.75
C ILE A 411 27.08 -5.42 -11.70
N ARG A 412 28.23 -4.92 -12.12
CA ARG A 412 29.13 -4.22 -11.23
C ARG A 412 28.52 -2.90 -10.71
N ASN A 413 27.95 -2.09 -11.60
CA ASN A 413 27.29 -0.83 -11.21
C ASN A 413 26.16 -1.08 -10.20
N ALA A 414 25.31 -2.07 -10.50
CA ALA A 414 24.24 -2.47 -9.59
C ALA A 414 24.78 -2.97 -8.23
N TYR A 415 25.84 -3.75 -8.23
CA TYR A 415 26.47 -4.21 -6.99
C TYR A 415 27.07 -3.06 -6.19
N GLU A 416 27.84 -2.15 -6.85
CA GLU A 416 28.43 -0.98 -6.21
C GLU A 416 27.40 -0.03 -5.60
N ARG A 417 26.23 0.10 -6.24
CA ARG A 417 25.10 0.88 -5.74
C ARG A 417 24.44 0.23 -4.51
N GLN A 418 24.37 -1.08 -4.47
CA GLN A 418 23.60 -1.82 -3.47
C GLN A 418 24.41 -2.31 -2.28
N TYR A 419 25.65 -2.68 -2.48
CA TYR A 419 26.44 -3.37 -1.46
C TYR A 419 27.77 -2.68 -1.12
N SER A 420 28.71 -2.54 -2.06
CA SER A 420 30.03 -1.98 -1.79
C SER A 420 30.73 -1.55 -3.06
N LYS A 421 31.42 -0.40 -2.99
CA LYS A 421 32.28 0.08 -4.07
C LYS A 421 33.67 -0.61 -4.09
N ASP A 422 33.94 -1.49 -3.14
CA ASP A 422 35.19 -2.22 -3.06
C ASP A 422 35.26 -3.35 -4.10
N TYR A 423 36.29 -3.35 -4.92
CA TYR A 423 36.47 -4.35 -5.98
C TYR A 423 36.68 -5.77 -5.46
N ALA A 424 37.34 -5.95 -4.31
CA ALA A 424 37.55 -7.28 -3.72
C ALA A 424 36.23 -7.89 -3.24
N SER A 425 35.35 -7.07 -2.68
CA SER A 425 33.99 -7.45 -2.28
C SER A 425 33.15 -7.87 -3.49
N PHE A 426 33.24 -7.14 -4.61
CA PHE A 426 32.58 -7.51 -5.86
C PHE A 426 33.10 -8.85 -6.42
N GLN A 427 34.42 -9.08 -6.37
CA GLN A 427 35.00 -10.37 -6.79
C GLN A 427 34.51 -11.54 -5.91
N LYS A 428 34.40 -11.35 -4.59
CA LYS A 428 33.80 -12.34 -3.68
C LYS A 428 32.34 -12.64 -4.05
N TYR A 429 31.55 -11.61 -4.38
CA TYR A 429 30.15 -11.77 -4.85
C TYR A 429 30.07 -12.59 -6.14
N LEU A 430 30.95 -12.35 -7.10
CA LEU A 430 30.99 -13.13 -8.35
C LEU A 430 31.31 -14.60 -8.12
N GLN A 431 32.13 -14.91 -7.10
CA GLN A 431 32.53 -16.28 -6.72
C GLN A 431 31.47 -17.01 -5.89
N GLN A 432 30.46 -16.31 -5.37
CA GLN A 432 29.35 -16.99 -4.67
C GLN A 432 28.68 -18.01 -5.57
N ARG A 433 28.19 -19.09 -4.96
CA ARG A 433 27.45 -20.12 -5.70
C ARG A 433 26.21 -19.52 -6.34
N LYS A 434 25.80 -20.09 -7.46
CA LYS A 434 24.60 -19.69 -8.18
C LYS A 434 23.35 -19.77 -7.30
N GLU A 435 23.26 -20.86 -6.51
CA GLU A 435 22.13 -21.15 -5.61
C GLU A 435 21.91 -20.09 -4.52
N ASP A 436 22.92 -19.27 -4.26
CA ASP A 436 22.89 -18.22 -3.24
C ASP A 436 22.49 -16.85 -3.82
N LYS A 437 22.27 -16.73 -5.15
CA LYS A 437 22.07 -15.46 -5.84
C LYS A 437 20.78 -15.40 -6.64
N ILE A 438 20.06 -14.29 -6.54
CA ILE A 438 18.95 -13.97 -7.44
C ILE A 438 19.14 -12.58 -8.05
N ILE A 439 18.56 -12.38 -9.22
CA ILE A 439 18.61 -11.09 -9.92
C ILE A 439 17.20 -10.59 -10.23
N LEU A 440 17.01 -9.29 -10.02
CA LEU A 440 15.77 -8.58 -10.32
C LEU A 440 16.08 -7.45 -11.30
N ILE A 441 15.36 -7.37 -12.40
CA ILE A 441 15.55 -6.37 -13.46
C ILE A 441 14.28 -5.53 -13.53
N ASP A 442 14.40 -4.26 -13.19
CA ASP A 442 13.29 -3.32 -13.29
C ASP A 442 13.27 -2.72 -14.69
N ASP A 443 12.29 -3.14 -15.45
CA ASP A 443 12.06 -2.86 -16.85
C ASP A 443 13.16 -3.34 -17.82
N ILE A 444 12.96 -4.54 -18.34
CA ILE A 444 13.89 -5.15 -19.31
C ILE A 444 13.96 -4.37 -20.64
N THR A 445 13.01 -3.48 -20.93
CA THR A 445 12.97 -2.72 -22.18
C THR A 445 14.07 -1.66 -22.28
N PHE A 446 14.70 -1.30 -21.18
CA PHE A 446 15.88 -0.43 -21.20
C PHE A 446 17.10 -1.07 -21.86
N PHE A 447 17.10 -2.41 -22.02
CA PHE A 447 18.17 -3.09 -22.73
C PHE A 447 17.85 -3.17 -24.22
N PRO A 448 18.82 -2.94 -25.12
CA PRO A 448 18.63 -3.13 -26.55
C PRO A 448 18.27 -4.59 -26.88
N ASP A 449 17.26 -4.80 -27.73
CA ASP A 449 16.75 -6.14 -28.10
C ASP A 449 17.85 -7.15 -28.49
N ARG A 450 18.84 -6.66 -29.24
CA ARG A 450 19.98 -7.47 -29.72
C ARG A 450 20.82 -8.13 -28.62
N ILE A 451 20.73 -7.68 -27.37
CA ILE A 451 21.52 -8.24 -26.25
C ILE A 451 20.67 -9.06 -25.30
N HIS A 452 19.35 -9.01 -25.36
CA HIS A 452 18.46 -9.73 -24.44
C HIS A 452 18.80 -11.21 -24.34
N LYS A 453 18.96 -11.88 -25.49
CA LYS A 453 19.30 -13.30 -25.56
C LYS A 453 20.57 -13.64 -24.78
N LYS A 454 21.68 -12.97 -25.14
CA LYS A 454 22.99 -13.19 -24.50
C LYS A 454 22.97 -12.84 -23.01
N MET A 455 22.23 -11.82 -22.65
CA MET A 455 22.06 -11.40 -21.26
C MET A 455 21.36 -12.48 -20.45
N ILE A 456 20.24 -13.00 -20.93
CA ILE A 456 19.49 -14.05 -20.22
C ILE A 456 20.31 -15.34 -20.13
N GLU A 457 21.00 -15.75 -21.17
CA GLU A 457 21.92 -16.90 -21.16
C GLU A 457 23.00 -16.70 -20.08
N TYR A 458 23.64 -15.54 -20.02
CA TYR A 458 24.64 -15.21 -19.01
C TYR A 458 24.05 -15.23 -17.59
N LEU A 459 22.86 -14.65 -17.40
CA LEU A 459 22.21 -14.60 -16.09
C LEU A 459 21.78 -15.98 -15.59
N LEU A 460 21.31 -16.87 -16.48
CA LEU A 460 20.96 -18.25 -16.15
C LEU A 460 22.16 -19.08 -15.68
N GLU A 461 23.35 -18.74 -16.12
CA GLU A 461 24.58 -19.38 -15.66
C GLU A 461 24.98 -18.93 -14.25
N LYS A 462 24.74 -17.66 -13.89
CA LYS A 462 25.26 -17.01 -12.68
C LYS A 462 24.26 -16.87 -11.54
N TYR A 463 22.93 -16.96 -11.81
CA TYR A 463 21.87 -16.73 -10.84
C TYR A 463 20.89 -17.90 -10.77
N GLU A 464 20.38 -18.18 -9.58
CA GLU A 464 19.38 -19.23 -9.36
C GLU A 464 18.03 -18.84 -9.92
N LYS A 465 17.61 -17.58 -9.71
CA LYS A 465 16.33 -17.06 -10.18
C LYS A 465 16.50 -15.69 -10.83
N ILE A 466 15.72 -15.46 -11.87
CA ILE A 466 15.67 -14.20 -12.62
C ILE A 466 14.25 -13.67 -12.56
N PHE A 467 14.09 -12.48 -12.03
CA PHE A 467 12.85 -11.71 -12.09
C PHE A 467 13.07 -10.54 -13.02
N TYR A 468 12.13 -10.30 -13.92
CA TYR A 468 12.16 -9.06 -14.69
C TYR A 468 10.76 -8.50 -14.90
N THR A 469 10.67 -7.18 -14.95
CA THR A 469 9.45 -6.49 -15.31
C THR A 469 9.48 -6.02 -16.76
N THR A 470 8.30 -5.88 -17.35
CA THR A 470 8.13 -5.39 -18.72
C THR A 470 6.82 -4.63 -18.84
N ASP A 471 6.69 -3.76 -19.83
CA ASP A 471 5.42 -3.13 -20.16
C ASP A 471 4.55 -4.11 -20.97
N THR A 472 3.24 -3.93 -20.88
CA THR A 472 2.25 -4.72 -21.63
C THR A 472 2.34 -4.50 -23.14
N THR A 473 2.88 -3.38 -23.60
CA THR A 473 3.03 -3.05 -25.02
C THR A 473 4.28 -3.61 -25.66
N SER A 474 5.35 -3.82 -24.89
CA SER A 474 6.64 -4.34 -25.37
C SER A 474 6.71 -5.89 -25.45
N GLU A 475 5.67 -6.59 -24.98
CA GLU A 475 5.59 -8.05 -24.97
C GLU A 475 5.82 -8.72 -26.31
N PHE A 476 5.54 -8.05 -27.41
CA PHE A 476 5.54 -8.64 -28.75
C PHE A 476 6.94 -9.01 -29.24
N ASN A 477 7.98 -8.28 -28.87
CA ASN A 477 9.33 -8.49 -29.39
C ASN A 477 10.17 -9.43 -28.53
N ILE A 478 10.09 -9.31 -27.23
CA ILE A 478 10.86 -10.15 -26.27
C ILE A 478 10.39 -11.60 -26.31
N LYS A 479 9.07 -11.81 -26.45
CA LYS A 479 8.45 -13.12 -26.47
C LYS A 479 9.02 -14.03 -27.57
N LYS A 480 9.19 -13.53 -28.78
CA LYS A 480 9.65 -14.32 -29.95
C LYS A 480 11.11 -14.74 -29.82
N GLU A 481 11.99 -13.82 -29.37
CA GLU A 481 13.41 -14.12 -29.20
C GLU A 481 13.69 -15.07 -28.03
N LEU A 482 12.94 -14.95 -26.93
CA LEU A 482 13.07 -15.84 -25.77
C LEU A 482 12.50 -17.24 -26.02
N GLU A 483 11.39 -17.35 -26.74
CA GLU A 483 10.78 -18.65 -27.09
C GLU A 483 11.67 -19.46 -28.03
N GLU A 484 12.33 -18.82 -28.99
CA GLU A 484 13.30 -19.47 -29.87
C GLU A 484 14.56 -19.94 -29.13
N THR A 485 14.97 -19.24 -28.09
CA THR A 485 16.23 -19.55 -27.35
C THR A 485 16.01 -20.48 -26.17
N LEU A 486 14.81 -20.50 -25.59
CA LEU A 486 14.51 -21.23 -24.35
C LEU A 486 13.49 -22.34 -24.56
N ALA A 487 13.33 -22.85 -25.81
CA ALA A 487 12.42 -23.95 -26.12
C ALA A 487 12.65 -25.17 -25.19
N ASP A 488 13.88 -25.46 -24.83
CA ASP A 488 14.23 -26.53 -23.88
C ASP A 488 13.99 -26.15 -22.41
N THR A 489 13.78 -24.83 -22.10
CA THR A 489 13.56 -24.31 -20.75
C THR A 489 12.16 -23.73 -20.55
N ALA A 490 11.27 -23.89 -21.52
CA ALA A 490 9.90 -23.34 -21.48
C ALA A 490 9.12 -23.74 -20.21
N SER A 491 9.40 -24.93 -19.66
CA SER A 491 8.81 -25.39 -18.40
C SER A 491 9.27 -24.58 -17.16
N ASN A 492 10.38 -23.85 -17.26
CA ASN A 492 10.99 -23.07 -16.17
C ASN A 492 10.62 -21.58 -16.17
N ILE A 493 9.84 -21.13 -17.17
CA ILE A 493 9.37 -19.75 -17.28
C ILE A 493 7.93 -19.66 -16.80
N ILE A 494 7.61 -18.59 -16.10
CA ILE A 494 6.23 -18.17 -15.83
C ILE A 494 6.04 -16.70 -16.18
N LYS A 495 4.92 -16.39 -16.83
CA LYS A 495 4.51 -15.04 -17.19
C LYS A 495 3.33 -14.63 -16.32
N LEU A 496 3.53 -13.57 -15.55
CA LEU A 496 2.57 -13.01 -14.62
C LEU A 496 2.18 -11.61 -15.07
N LYS A 497 0.89 -11.30 -15.07
CA LYS A 497 0.40 -9.95 -15.37
C LYS A 497 -0.14 -9.29 -14.11
N LEU A 498 0.32 -8.09 -13.80
CA LEU A 498 -0.23 -7.23 -12.75
C LEU A 498 -1.62 -6.76 -13.13
N GLU A 499 -2.58 -6.95 -12.24
CA GLU A 499 -3.91 -6.37 -12.39
C GLU A 499 -4.01 -5.00 -11.70
N PRO A 500 -4.86 -4.11 -12.22
CA PRO A 500 -5.25 -2.90 -11.51
C PRO A 500 -5.84 -3.22 -10.15
N PHE A 501 -5.80 -2.25 -9.23
CA PHE A 501 -6.38 -2.39 -7.90
C PHE A 501 -7.91 -2.24 -7.95
N TYR A 502 -8.59 -3.35 -8.27
CA TYR A 502 -10.05 -3.41 -8.20
C TYR A 502 -10.55 -3.28 -6.75
N ASN A 503 -11.84 -3.23 -6.58
CA ASN A 503 -12.54 -2.85 -5.35
C ASN A 503 -11.93 -3.42 -4.05
N ASP A 504 -11.57 -4.69 -4.02
CA ASP A 504 -11.02 -5.35 -2.83
C ASP A 504 -9.60 -4.89 -2.49
N LYS A 505 -8.69 -4.90 -3.48
CA LYS A 505 -7.30 -4.44 -3.29
C LYS A 505 -7.23 -2.93 -3.09
N ARG A 506 -8.09 -2.18 -3.77
CA ARG A 506 -8.25 -0.74 -3.56
C ARG A 506 -8.68 -0.42 -2.13
N LEU A 507 -9.70 -1.10 -1.61
CA LEU A 507 -10.17 -0.88 -0.24
C LEU A 507 -9.11 -1.30 0.79
N GLU A 508 -8.36 -2.37 0.55
CA GLU A 508 -7.24 -2.79 1.40
C GLU A 508 -6.16 -1.71 1.45
N LEU A 509 -5.77 -1.16 0.30
CA LEU A 509 -4.78 -0.08 0.22
C LEU A 509 -5.28 1.19 0.92
N ILE A 510 -6.52 1.61 0.65
CA ILE A 510 -7.11 2.79 1.28
C ILE A 510 -7.09 2.65 2.82
N LYS A 511 -7.45 1.51 3.38
CA LYS A 511 -7.41 1.29 4.84
C LYS A 511 -6.00 1.46 5.41
N LYS A 512 -5.00 0.85 4.78
CA LYS A 512 -3.60 0.98 5.21
C LYS A 512 -3.12 2.43 5.13
N VAL A 513 -3.44 3.13 4.04
CA VAL A 513 -3.09 4.54 3.85
C VAL A 513 -3.78 5.43 4.89
N CYS A 514 -5.07 5.22 5.15
CA CYS A 514 -5.79 5.95 6.21
C CYS A 514 -5.10 5.78 7.58
N SER A 515 -4.72 4.55 7.93
CA SER A 515 -4.01 4.26 9.19
C SER A 515 -2.61 4.90 9.25
N CYS A 516 -1.96 5.13 8.10
CA CYS A 516 -0.69 5.84 8.04
C CYS A 516 -0.82 7.36 8.25
N ILE A 517 -1.97 7.93 7.88
CA ILE A 517 -2.20 9.39 7.92
C ILE A 517 -2.72 9.85 9.28
N GLN A 518 -3.65 9.09 9.87
CA GLN A 518 -4.23 9.46 11.17
C GLN A 518 -4.47 8.24 12.06
N ASN A 519 -4.43 8.47 13.38
CA ASN A 519 -4.75 7.45 14.36
C ASN A 519 -6.27 7.34 14.53
N TYR A 520 -6.83 6.16 14.27
CA TYR A 520 -8.24 5.86 14.47
C TYR A 520 -8.50 5.27 15.84
N LYS A 521 -9.64 5.64 16.47
CA LYS A 521 -10.03 5.15 17.79
C LYS A 521 -10.44 3.67 17.75
N ASP A 522 -11.02 3.25 16.64
CA ASP A 522 -11.50 1.89 16.42
C ASP A 522 -11.59 1.56 14.91
N ASP A 523 -11.69 0.28 14.60
CA ASP A 523 -11.79 -0.22 13.22
C ASP A 523 -13.07 0.24 12.50
N SER A 524 -14.12 0.58 13.21
CA SER A 524 -15.38 1.02 12.60
C SER A 524 -15.25 2.41 12.00
N CYS A 525 -14.54 3.32 12.70
CA CYS A 525 -14.22 4.65 12.19
C CYS A 525 -13.30 4.58 10.98
N LEU A 526 -12.26 3.75 11.03
CA LEU A 526 -11.36 3.49 9.90
C LEU A 526 -12.14 2.98 8.68
N LEU A 527 -13.01 1.99 8.88
CA LEU A 527 -13.79 1.39 7.80
C LEU A 527 -14.77 2.39 7.18
N LYS A 528 -15.39 3.25 7.99
CA LYS A 528 -16.31 4.30 7.52
C LYS A 528 -15.59 5.27 6.59
N ASP A 529 -14.44 5.79 6.98
CA ASP A 529 -13.68 6.73 6.16
C ASP A 529 -13.10 6.03 4.92
N ALA A 530 -12.56 4.83 5.06
CA ALA A 530 -12.09 4.05 3.92
C ALA A 530 -13.19 3.77 2.90
N ASN A 531 -14.41 3.45 3.32
CA ASN A 531 -15.55 3.26 2.43
C ASN A 531 -15.97 4.55 1.73
N LYS A 532 -15.94 5.71 2.41
CA LYS A 532 -16.22 7.01 1.78
C LYS A 532 -15.23 7.29 0.64
N VAL A 533 -13.92 7.12 0.91
CA VAL A 533 -12.88 7.29 -0.11
C VAL A 533 -13.06 6.31 -1.26
N ASN A 534 -13.31 5.04 -0.96
CA ASN A 534 -13.51 4.01 -1.98
C ASN A 534 -14.74 4.30 -2.86
N ASN A 535 -15.84 4.73 -2.28
CA ASN A 535 -17.04 5.12 -3.04
C ASN A 535 -16.78 6.36 -3.90
N PHE A 536 -16.03 7.33 -3.40
CA PHE A 536 -15.63 8.50 -4.18
C PHE A 536 -14.79 8.07 -5.40
N ILE A 537 -13.76 7.26 -5.23
CA ILE A 537 -12.94 6.74 -6.34
C ILE A 537 -13.79 5.91 -7.31
N LYS A 538 -14.67 5.03 -6.78
CA LYS A 538 -15.57 4.21 -7.60
C LYS A 538 -16.50 5.05 -8.49
N ASN A 539 -16.95 6.18 -8.01
CA ASN A 539 -17.82 7.08 -8.78
C ASN A 539 -17.08 7.81 -9.90
N GLN A 540 -15.75 7.79 -9.88
CA GLN A 540 -14.88 8.46 -10.85
C GLN A 540 -14.03 7.47 -11.68
N LEU A 541 -14.37 6.18 -11.68
CA LEU A 541 -13.52 5.09 -12.25
C LEU A 541 -13.12 5.30 -13.72
N HIS A 542 -13.95 5.94 -14.53
CA HIS A 542 -13.64 6.20 -15.95
C HIS A 542 -12.58 7.30 -16.16
N LEU A 543 -12.33 8.14 -15.14
CA LEU A 543 -11.28 9.16 -15.16
C LEU A 543 -9.97 8.70 -14.53
N PHE A 544 -9.98 7.52 -13.88
CA PHE A 544 -8.83 7.03 -13.15
C PHE A 544 -8.28 5.75 -13.74
N THR A 545 -6.99 5.73 -13.85
CA THR A 545 -6.26 4.48 -13.81
C THR A 545 -6.32 3.98 -12.37
N LEU A 546 -6.74 2.74 -12.16
CA LEU A 546 -6.77 2.10 -10.83
C LEU A 546 -5.36 1.75 -10.34
N ASN A 547 -4.44 2.70 -10.50
CA ASN A 547 -3.05 2.56 -10.11
C ASN A 547 -2.88 2.86 -8.61
N PRO A 548 -2.04 2.12 -7.90
CA PRO A 548 -1.81 2.32 -6.47
C PRO A 548 -1.45 3.77 -6.11
N GLU A 549 -0.63 4.43 -6.89
CA GLU A 549 -0.18 5.80 -6.65
C GLU A 549 -1.34 6.80 -6.63
N PHE A 550 -2.25 6.73 -7.62
CA PHE A 550 -3.46 7.56 -7.63
C PHE A 550 -4.34 7.30 -6.41
N ILE A 551 -4.51 6.02 -6.04
CA ILE A 551 -5.32 5.66 -4.87
C ILE A 551 -4.73 6.26 -3.60
N ILE A 552 -3.40 6.20 -3.41
CA ILE A 552 -2.70 6.79 -2.27
C ILE A 552 -2.90 8.31 -2.24
N MET A 553 -2.68 8.98 -3.37
CA MET A 553 -2.80 10.42 -3.50
C MET A 553 -4.22 10.90 -3.14
N PHE A 554 -5.26 10.25 -3.69
CA PHE A 554 -6.65 10.59 -3.40
C PHE A 554 -7.03 10.32 -1.96
N THR A 555 -6.59 9.18 -1.42
CA THR A 555 -6.84 8.87 -0.01
C THR A 555 -6.23 9.93 0.90
N LYS A 556 -4.99 10.33 0.62
CA LYS A 556 -4.32 11.40 1.38
C LYS A 556 -5.07 12.73 1.28
N GLY A 557 -5.42 13.17 0.07
CA GLY A 557 -6.15 14.41 -0.17
C GLY A 557 -7.50 14.44 0.55
N PHE A 558 -8.23 13.32 0.52
CA PHE A 558 -9.53 13.17 1.17
C PHE A 558 -9.43 13.20 2.70
N ILE A 559 -8.52 12.44 3.30
CA ILE A 559 -8.37 12.34 4.75
C ILE A 559 -7.84 13.64 5.36
N LEU A 560 -6.92 14.34 4.68
CA LEU A 560 -6.40 15.63 5.12
C LEU A 560 -7.40 16.79 4.89
N LYS A 561 -8.64 16.48 4.47
CA LYS A 561 -9.68 17.47 4.15
C LYS A 561 -9.26 18.53 3.12
N MET A 562 -8.28 18.21 2.29
CA MET A 562 -7.98 18.98 1.09
C MET A 562 -9.10 18.82 0.07
N VAL A 563 -9.87 17.73 0.19
CA VAL A 563 -11.06 17.40 -0.56
C VAL A 563 -12.22 17.43 0.42
N GLU A 564 -12.92 18.56 0.53
CA GLU A 564 -14.17 18.62 1.28
C GLU A 564 -15.26 17.83 0.55
N ASN A 565 -16.17 17.22 1.31
CA ASN A 565 -17.29 16.38 0.83
C ASN A 565 -17.85 16.88 -0.51
N SER A 566 -17.77 16.04 -1.55
CA SER A 566 -18.41 16.19 -2.86
C SER A 566 -18.00 17.36 -3.78
N ASN A 567 -16.94 18.09 -3.51
CA ASN A 567 -16.54 19.17 -4.43
C ASN A 567 -15.60 18.62 -5.53
N THR A 568 -16.09 18.59 -6.76
CA THR A 568 -15.34 18.32 -7.99
C THR A 568 -14.13 19.26 -8.16
N ASN A 569 -14.19 20.49 -7.62
CA ASN A 569 -13.05 21.40 -7.58
C ASN A 569 -11.86 20.84 -6.79
N ALA A 570 -12.12 20.04 -5.79
CA ALA A 570 -11.08 19.36 -5.03
C ALA A 570 -10.37 18.27 -5.84
N PHE A 571 -11.09 17.58 -6.74
CA PHE A 571 -10.50 16.65 -7.69
C PHE A 571 -9.51 17.36 -8.61
N ASN A 572 -9.94 18.47 -9.24
CA ASN A 572 -9.07 19.27 -10.08
C ASN A 572 -7.84 19.80 -9.31
N ALA A 573 -8.00 20.24 -8.07
CA ALA A 573 -6.89 20.69 -7.25
C ALA A 573 -5.87 19.59 -6.99
N VAL A 574 -6.31 18.38 -6.62
CA VAL A 574 -5.41 17.23 -6.38
C VAL A 574 -4.73 16.80 -7.69
N PHE A 575 -5.49 16.69 -8.78
CA PHE A 575 -4.96 16.27 -10.07
C PHE A 575 -3.97 17.28 -10.65
N SER A 576 -4.33 18.57 -10.63
CA SER A 576 -3.47 19.68 -11.08
C SER A 576 -2.19 19.78 -10.25
N ASN A 577 -2.32 19.66 -8.91
CA ASN A 577 -1.16 19.72 -8.04
C ASN A 577 -0.20 18.56 -8.27
N ASN A 578 -0.69 17.36 -8.55
CA ASN A 578 0.16 16.21 -8.86
C ASN A 578 0.96 16.43 -10.15
N ILE A 579 0.31 16.93 -11.21
CA ILE A 579 0.98 17.28 -12.46
C ILE A 579 2.07 18.34 -12.19
N ASN A 580 1.73 19.39 -11.46
CA ASN A 580 2.68 20.46 -11.14
C ASN A 580 3.87 19.95 -10.36
N LEU A 581 3.66 19.11 -9.35
CA LEU A 581 4.73 18.51 -8.55
C LEU A 581 5.61 17.58 -9.38
N SER A 582 5.02 16.80 -10.31
CA SER A 582 5.78 15.92 -11.18
C SER A 582 6.70 16.73 -12.11
N ILE A 583 6.18 17.79 -12.75
CA ILE A 583 6.99 18.69 -13.60
C ILE A 583 8.04 19.41 -12.74
N GLU A 584 7.68 19.93 -11.56
CA GLU A 584 8.60 20.64 -10.65
C GLU A 584 9.79 19.78 -10.23
N LYS A 585 9.54 18.50 -9.97
CA LYS A 585 10.58 17.53 -9.56
C LYS A 585 11.62 17.27 -10.66
N HIS A 586 11.20 17.30 -11.93
CA HIS A 586 12.02 16.93 -13.07
C HIS A 586 12.52 18.12 -13.90
N LYS A 587 12.03 19.33 -13.61
CA LYS A 587 12.50 20.54 -14.31
C LYS A 587 14.00 20.79 -14.04
N LYS A 588 14.75 21.10 -15.09
CA LYS A 588 16.20 21.41 -15.02
C LYS A 588 16.51 22.75 -15.68
N LYS A 589 15.86 23.06 -16.78
CA LYS A 589 16.14 24.23 -17.64
C LYS A 589 14.89 25.03 -18.00
N THR A 590 13.70 24.48 -17.79
CA THR A 590 12.44 25.11 -18.16
C THR A 590 11.65 25.59 -16.94
N ASN A 591 10.53 26.26 -17.18
CA ASN A 591 9.63 26.74 -16.14
C ASN A 591 8.36 25.89 -16.16
N VAL A 592 7.84 25.53 -14.97
CA VAL A 592 6.60 24.74 -14.86
C VAL A 592 5.44 25.38 -15.58
N GLN A 593 5.26 26.69 -15.46
CA GLN A 593 4.14 27.40 -16.11
C GLN A 593 4.25 27.37 -17.64
N ASP A 594 5.45 27.52 -18.17
CA ASP A 594 5.71 27.45 -19.61
C ASP A 594 5.42 26.04 -20.12
N ASN A 595 5.89 25.01 -19.42
CA ASN A 595 5.61 23.62 -19.75
C ASN A 595 4.09 23.32 -19.75
N LEU A 596 3.34 23.85 -18.78
CA LEU A 596 1.88 23.68 -18.72
C LEU A 596 1.16 24.33 -19.93
N ILE A 597 1.65 25.47 -20.41
CA ILE A 597 1.07 26.13 -21.58
C ILE A 597 1.45 25.37 -22.86
N ILE A 598 2.69 24.94 -23.00
CA ILE A 598 3.14 24.11 -24.13
C ILE A 598 2.32 22.81 -24.22
N LEU A 599 2.05 22.16 -23.09
CA LEU A 599 1.20 20.97 -23.02
C LEU A 599 -0.25 21.26 -23.49
N GLN A 600 -0.81 22.44 -23.17
CA GLN A 600 -2.12 22.84 -23.64
C GLN A 600 -2.13 23.04 -25.16
N GLU A 601 -1.09 23.68 -25.74
CA GLU A 601 -0.97 23.86 -27.18
C GLU A 601 -0.78 22.51 -27.91
N LEU A 602 0.02 21.60 -27.35
CA LEU A 602 0.17 20.25 -27.87
C LEU A 602 -1.17 19.49 -27.85
N ALA A 603 -1.89 19.55 -26.72
CA ALA A 603 -3.18 18.89 -26.57
C ALA A 603 -4.21 19.43 -27.58
N ASN A 604 -4.25 20.75 -27.76
CA ASN A 604 -5.06 21.41 -28.80
C ASN A 604 -4.71 20.92 -30.22
N TYR A 605 -3.40 20.88 -30.53
CA TYR A 605 -2.93 20.40 -31.83
C TYR A 605 -3.38 18.97 -32.11
N ILE A 606 -3.20 18.07 -31.12
CA ILE A 606 -3.62 16.66 -31.21
C ILE A 606 -5.13 16.56 -31.45
N HIS A 607 -5.92 17.18 -30.55
CA HIS A 607 -7.36 16.99 -30.52
C HIS A 607 -8.09 17.55 -31.73
N PHE A 608 -7.81 18.79 -32.13
CA PHE A 608 -8.53 19.46 -33.22
C PHE A 608 -7.98 19.17 -34.61
N ASN A 609 -6.66 18.84 -34.73
CA ASN A 609 -6.09 18.40 -36.01
C ASN A 609 -6.19 16.88 -36.25
N LYS A 610 -6.70 16.12 -35.25
CA LYS A 610 -6.86 14.66 -35.34
C LYS A 610 -5.55 13.93 -35.69
N LYS A 611 -4.42 14.39 -35.14
CA LYS A 611 -3.10 13.82 -35.35
C LYS A 611 -2.56 13.25 -34.06
N TYR A 612 -2.47 11.92 -33.98
CA TYR A 612 -1.96 11.21 -32.82
C TYR A 612 -1.34 9.86 -33.21
N PRO A 613 -0.14 9.52 -32.81
CA PRO A 613 0.85 10.39 -32.13
C PRO A 613 1.33 11.55 -32.96
N VAL A 614 2.08 12.49 -32.39
CA VAL A 614 2.60 13.69 -33.05
C VAL A 614 4.08 13.51 -33.36
N GLU A 615 4.50 13.86 -34.57
CA GLU A 615 5.92 13.86 -34.96
C GLU A 615 6.73 14.91 -34.17
N GLU A 616 7.97 14.59 -33.81
CA GLU A 616 8.89 15.49 -33.06
C GLU A 616 9.02 16.87 -33.70
N GLU A 617 8.97 16.98 -35.05
CA GLU A 617 9.04 18.26 -35.77
C GLU A 617 7.82 19.15 -35.48
N SER A 618 6.61 18.54 -35.39
CA SER A 618 5.40 19.30 -35.03
C SER A 618 5.46 19.82 -33.60
N PHE A 619 6.03 19.04 -32.66
CA PHE A 619 6.27 19.49 -31.28
C PHE A 619 7.28 20.64 -31.21
N LYS A 620 8.36 20.55 -31.98
CA LYS A 620 9.34 21.62 -32.12
C LYS A 620 8.69 22.91 -32.59
N ASP A 621 7.81 22.84 -33.62
CA ASP A 621 7.07 24.00 -34.13
C ASP A 621 6.17 24.63 -33.06
N ILE A 622 5.53 23.79 -32.19
CA ILE A 622 4.70 24.26 -31.08
C ILE A 622 5.57 25.02 -30.06
N VAL A 623 6.72 24.47 -29.66
CA VAL A 623 7.63 25.15 -28.72
C VAL A 623 8.21 26.44 -29.33
N GLN A 624 8.56 26.43 -30.63
CA GLN A 624 9.09 27.60 -31.31
C GLN A 624 8.03 28.71 -31.43
N LYS A 625 6.78 28.34 -31.71
CA LYS A 625 5.65 29.27 -31.68
C LYS A 625 5.50 29.89 -30.29
N TYR A 626 5.52 29.08 -29.26
CA TYR A 626 5.46 29.55 -27.90
C TYR A 626 6.58 30.55 -27.57
N ASN A 627 7.83 30.20 -27.89
CA ASN A 627 8.98 31.08 -27.71
C ASN A 627 8.80 32.43 -28.35
N ASN A 628 8.29 32.47 -29.57
CA ASN A 628 8.05 33.72 -30.32
C ASN A 628 6.96 34.57 -29.66
N GLU A 629 5.88 33.96 -29.19
CA GLU A 629 4.75 34.64 -28.56
C GLU A 629 5.10 35.18 -27.13
N HIS A 630 5.93 34.47 -26.39
CA HIS A 630 6.23 34.77 -24.98
C HIS A 630 7.64 35.32 -24.74
N ARG A 631 8.44 35.51 -25.79
CA ARG A 631 9.83 35.97 -25.71
C ARG A 631 10.71 35.10 -24.83
N THR A 632 10.56 33.80 -24.96
CA THR A 632 11.36 32.77 -24.30
C THR A 632 12.30 32.12 -25.32
N ASP A 633 13.25 31.32 -24.87
CA ASP A 633 14.25 30.63 -25.67
C ASP A 633 14.40 29.15 -25.33
N HIS A 634 13.30 28.52 -24.94
CA HIS A 634 13.30 27.10 -24.59
C HIS A 634 13.75 26.23 -25.77
N PHE A 635 14.71 25.35 -25.49
CA PHE A 635 15.12 24.34 -26.47
C PHE A 635 14.10 23.19 -26.39
N TYR A 636 13.46 22.86 -27.49
CA TYR A 636 12.35 21.90 -27.48
C TYR A 636 12.68 20.52 -26.91
N ARG A 637 13.95 20.06 -27.08
CA ARG A 637 14.40 18.78 -26.48
C ARG A 637 14.53 18.84 -24.97
N ASP A 638 14.92 19.98 -24.40
CA ASP A 638 14.95 20.13 -22.93
C ASP A 638 13.53 20.05 -22.38
N VAL A 639 12.57 20.74 -23.02
CA VAL A 639 11.14 20.65 -22.68
C VAL A 639 10.64 19.20 -22.78
N LEU A 640 10.95 18.53 -23.90
CA LEU A 640 10.48 17.17 -24.16
C LEU A 640 11.04 16.18 -23.11
N ASN A 641 12.34 16.22 -22.86
CA ASN A 641 12.99 15.33 -21.89
C ASN A 641 12.45 15.53 -20.46
N GLU A 642 12.24 16.79 -20.04
CA GLU A 642 11.67 17.07 -18.72
C GLU A 642 10.23 16.57 -18.57
N LEU A 643 9.42 16.68 -19.63
CA LEU A 643 8.04 16.20 -19.64
C LEU A 643 7.94 14.67 -19.76
N GLU A 644 8.91 14.03 -20.41
CA GLU A 644 9.05 12.57 -20.46
C GLU A 644 9.51 12.02 -19.10
N GLU A 645 10.56 12.59 -18.50
CA GLU A 645 11.00 12.23 -17.13
C GLU A 645 9.85 12.44 -16.10
N ALA A 646 9.03 13.49 -16.28
CA ALA A 646 7.84 13.72 -15.46
C ALA A 646 6.68 12.75 -15.75
N LYS A 647 6.81 11.85 -16.73
CA LYS A 647 5.76 10.91 -17.15
C LYS A 647 4.44 11.60 -17.57
N ILE A 648 4.55 12.76 -18.15
CA ILE A 648 3.41 13.47 -18.75
C ILE A 648 3.32 13.18 -20.26
N LEU A 649 4.48 13.11 -20.91
CA LEU A 649 4.60 12.70 -22.32
C LEU A 649 5.35 11.36 -22.39
N ASN A 650 5.13 10.67 -23.49
CA ASN A 650 5.85 9.48 -23.90
C ASN A 650 6.43 9.69 -25.29
N VAL A 651 7.70 9.32 -25.50
CA VAL A 651 8.41 9.47 -26.77
C VAL A 651 8.81 8.08 -27.27
N ASP A 652 8.25 7.67 -28.40
CA ASP A 652 8.64 6.42 -29.06
C ASP A 652 9.01 6.70 -30.52
N ARG A 653 10.25 6.43 -30.92
CA ARG A 653 10.77 6.54 -32.31
C ARG A 653 10.47 7.89 -32.99
N CYS A 654 10.67 9.01 -32.27
CA CYS A 654 10.35 10.37 -32.71
C CYS A 654 8.84 10.68 -32.81
N GLU A 655 7.99 9.83 -32.28
CA GLU A 655 6.57 10.08 -32.09
C GLU A 655 6.27 10.44 -30.64
N ILE A 656 5.51 11.50 -30.45
CA ILE A 656 5.18 12.06 -29.13
C ILE A 656 3.70 11.82 -28.85
N SER A 657 3.41 11.29 -27.68
CA SER A 657 2.06 11.08 -27.17
C SER A 657 1.93 11.54 -25.72
N PHE A 658 0.72 11.82 -25.26
CA PHE A 658 0.48 11.92 -23.82
C PHE A 658 0.60 10.54 -23.17
N TYR A 659 1.15 10.50 -21.98
CA TYR A 659 1.35 9.28 -21.21
C TYR A 659 0.04 8.49 -21.01
N ASN A 660 -1.09 9.19 -20.89
CA ASN A 660 -2.43 8.61 -20.91
C ASN A 660 -3.46 9.57 -21.51
N LYS A 661 -4.61 9.02 -21.94
CA LYS A 661 -5.71 9.80 -22.52
C LYS A 661 -6.30 10.85 -21.56
N THR A 662 -6.23 10.60 -20.26
CA THR A 662 -6.75 11.50 -19.22
C THR A 662 -5.95 12.80 -19.17
N TYR A 663 -4.62 12.73 -19.33
CA TYR A 663 -3.78 13.93 -19.44
C TYR A 663 -4.13 14.72 -20.70
N LEU A 664 -4.33 14.05 -21.83
CA LEU A 664 -4.77 14.73 -23.05
C LEU A 664 -6.09 15.46 -22.82
N ALA A 665 -7.12 14.78 -22.31
CA ALA A 665 -8.43 15.39 -22.04
C ALA A 665 -8.31 16.59 -21.08
N TYR A 666 -7.52 16.46 -20.03
CA TYR A 666 -7.27 17.52 -19.06
C TYR A 666 -6.63 18.77 -19.71
N PHE A 667 -5.59 18.59 -20.52
CA PHE A 667 -4.90 19.70 -21.13
C PHE A 667 -5.72 20.36 -22.26
N VAL A 668 -6.56 19.59 -22.99
CA VAL A 668 -7.56 20.16 -23.91
C VAL A 668 -8.56 21.02 -23.13
N ALA A 669 -9.09 20.54 -22.01
CA ALA A 669 -9.99 21.31 -21.15
C ALA A 669 -9.33 22.59 -20.63
N LYS A 670 -8.07 22.52 -20.19
CA LYS A 670 -7.27 23.71 -19.78
C LYS A 670 -7.12 24.72 -20.93
N PHE A 671 -6.87 24.24 -22.13
CA PHE A 671 -6.77 25.10 -23.33
C PHE A 671 -8.10 25.81 -23.61
N ILE A 672 -9.22 25.07 -23.65
CA ILE A 672 -10.54 25.65 -23.89
C ILE A 672 -10.89 26.67 -22.80
N ASN A 673 -10.64 26.34 -21.51
CA ASN A 673 -10.90 27.25 -20.40
C ASN A 673 -10.09 28.56 -20.53
N ARG A 674 -8.81 28.48 -20.88
CA ARG A 674 -7.96 29.65 -21.15
C ARG A 674 -8.53 30.52 -22.26
N LYS A 675 -9.01 29.92 -23.36
CA LYS A 675 -9.66 30.66 -24.44
C LYS A 675 -10.98 31.32 -24.02
N ILE A 676 -11.81 30.62 -23.26
CA ILE A 676 -13.07 31.17 -22.69
C ILE A 676 -12.77 32.38 -21.80
N GLN A 677 -11.77 32.31 -20.94
CA GLN A 677 -11.35 33.43 -20.09
C GLN A 677 -10.88 34.65 -20.90
N ASN A 678 -10.33 34.43 -22.07
CA ASN A 678 -9.91 35.48 -23.02
C ASN A 678 -11.03 35.95 -23.99
N GLY A 679 -12.28 35.52 -23.76
CA GLY A 679 -13.42 35.88 -24.59
C GLY A 679 -13.52 35.16 -25.96
N ALA A 680 -12.78 34.06 -26.09
CA ALA A 680 -12.77 33.18 -27.28
C ALA A 680 -13.13 31.74 -26.85
N GLY A 681 -13.05 30.77 -27.77
CA GLY A 681 -13.23 29.35 -27.41
C GLY A 681 -14.64 28.79 -27.59
N SER A 682 -15.56 29.57 -28.15
CA SER A 682 -16.93 29.13 -28.44
C SER A 682 -17.00 28.04 -29.52
N GLU A 683 -16.10 28.06 -30.49
CA GLU A 683 -16.07 27.08 -31.60
C GLU A 683 -15.51 25.74 -31.08
N GLU A 684 -14.43 25.76 -30.30
CA GLU A 684 -13.85 24.57 -29.71
C GLU A 684 -14.81 23.90 -28.71
N LEU A 685 -15.48 24.72 -27.91
CA LEU A 685 -16.49 24.22 -26.96
C LEU A 685 -17.66 23.57 -27.72
N LYS A 686 -18.17 24.23 -28.73
CA LYS A 686 -19.25 23.71 -29.59
C LYS A 686 -18.85 22.39 -30.23
N TYR A 687 -17.63 22.30 -30.79
CA TYR A 687 -17.15 21.06 -31.38
C TYR A 687 -17.17 19.89 -30.38
N VAL A 688 -16.69 20.10 -29.14
CA VAL A 688 -16.65 19.06 -28.11
C VAL A 688 -18.08 18.66 -27.71
N ILE A 689 -19.01 19.59 -27.60
CA ILE A 689 -20.43 19.33 -27.29
C ILE A 689 -21.09 18.52 -28.41
N ASP A 690 -20.99 18.99 -29.67
CA ASP A 690 -21.59 18.33 -30.82
C ASP A 690 -21.08 16.87 -31.03
N ASN A 691 -19.93 16.55 -30.43
CA ASN A 691 -19.30 15.23 -30.50
C ASN A 691 -19.20 14.54 -29.15
N LEU A 692 -20.16 14.75 -28.25
CA LEU A 692 -20.17 14.19 -26.87
C LEU A 692 -20.18 12.66 -26.86
N CYS A 693 -20.75 12.01 -27.89
CA CYS A 693 -20.76 10.55 -27.98
C CYS A 693 -19.37 9.90 -27.99
N TYR A 694 -18.34 10.64 -28.33
CA TYR A 694 -16.96 10.13 -28.25
C TYR A 694 -16.36 10.33 -26.85
N ASN A 695 -15.81 9.26 -26.29
CA ASN A 695 -15.37 9.22 -24.89
C ASN A 695 -14.45 10.36 -24.46
N ILE A 696 -13.47 10.73 -25.27
CA ILE A 696 -12.55 11.82 -24.93
C ILE A 696 -13.27 13.16 -24.75
N ASN A 697 -14.31 13.44 -25.55
CA ASN A 697 -15.05 14.69 -25.47
C ASN A 697 -15.87 14.79 -24.18
N SER A 698 -16.45 13.69 -23.72
CA SER A 698 -17.13 13.67 -22.43
C SER A 698 -16.15 13.94 -21.29
N ASP A 699 -14.94 13.39 -21.34
CA ASP A 699 -13.89 13.63 -20.35
C ASP A 699 -13.40 15.09 -20.39
N ILE A 700 -13.22 15.68 -21.59
CA ILE A 700 -12.86 17.09 -21.75
C ILE A 700 -13.93 17.98 -21.11
N LEU A 701 -15.21 17.75 -21.40
CA LEU A 701 -16.29 18.54 -20.80
C LEU A 701 -16.34 18.39 -19.28
N LEU A 702 -16.12 17.19 -18.78
CA LEU A 702 -16.09 16.95 -17.35
C LEU A 702 -14.93 17.69 -16.68
N PHE A 703 -13.72 17.62 -17.24
CA PHE A 703 -12.59 18.42 -16.74
C PHE A 703 -12.83 19.91 -16.85
N LEU A 704 -13.43 20.37 -17.98
CA LEU A 704 -13.74 21.77 -18.15
C LEU A 704 -14.68 22.27 -17.05
N THR A 705 -15.67 21.46 -16.67
CA THR A 705 -16.57 21.79 -15.55
C THR A 705 -15.86 21.86 -14.20
N TYR A 706 -14.78 21.13 -14.02
CA TYR A 706 -13.96 21.17 -12.78
C TYR A 706 -12.99 22.35 -12.74
N ILE A 707 -12.62 22.87 -13.91
CA ILE A 707 -11.62 23.91 -14.06
C ILE A 707 -12.24 25.30 -14.17
N THR A 708 -13.41 25.41 -14.84
CA THR A 708 -14.02 26.71 -15.12
C THR A 708 -14.87 27.22 -13.96
N GLU A 709 -14.75 28.51 -13.65
CA GLU A 709 -15.67 29.24 -12.79
C GLU A 709 -16.75 29.99 -13.63
N ASN A 710 -16.71 29.82 -14.94
CA ASN A 710 -17.64 30.52 -15.84
C ASN A 710 -18.96 29.77 -15.98
N ILE A 711 -19.95 30.20 -15.21
CA ILE A 711 -21.30 29.62 -15.19
C ILE A 711 -21.98 29.70 -16.58
N SER A 712 -21.74 30.76 -17.33
CA SER A 712 -22.36 30.91 -18.64
C SER A 712 -21.90 29.85 -19.65
N ALA A 713 -20.61 29.47 -19.61
CA ALA A 713 -20.09 28.37 -20.43
C ALA A 713 -20.71 27.03 -20.05
N LEU A 714 -20.81 26.75 -18.76
CA LEU A 714 -21.43 25.52 -18.24
C LEU A 714 -22.92 25.45 -18.59
N TRP A 715 -23.62 26.57 -18.43
CA TRP A 715 -25.04 26.66 -18.82
C TRP A 715 -25.26 26.39 -20.30
N HIS A 716 -24.37 26.92 -21.15
CA HIS A 716 -24.43 26.68 -22.58
C HIS A 716 -24.27 25.18 -22.93
N ILE A 717 -23.32 24.51 -22.26
CA ILE A 717 -23.09 23.08 -22.44
C ILE A 717 -24.36 22.28 -22.09
N LEU A 718 -24.88 22.51 -20.89
CA LEU A 718 -25.98 21.72 -20.34
C LEU A 718 -27.32 22.01 -21.04
N SER A 719 -27.57 23.27 -21.40
CA SER A 719 -28.82 23.63 -22.09
C SER A 719 -28.89 23.09 -23.52
N SER A 720 -27.76 23.00 -24.22
CA SER A 720 -27.71 22.38 -25.55
C SER A 720 -28.10 20.90 -25.51
N GLU A 721 -27.54 20.16 -24.56
CA GLU A 721 -27.84 18.74 -24.41
C GLU A 721 -29.27 18.50 -23.84
N MET A 722 -29.75 19.38 -22.98
CA MET A 722 -31.14 19.36 -22.51
C MET A 722 -32.14 19.53 -23.64
N GLU A 723 -31.90 20.46 -24.56
CA GLU A 723 -32.76 20.64 -25.76
C GLU A 723 -32.67 19.41 -26.69
N TYR A 724 -31.52 18.77 -26.78
CA TYR A 724 -31.39 17.53 -27.53
C TYR A 724 -32.21 16.40 -26.90
N SER A 725 -32.12 16.22 -25.59
CA SER A 725 -32.80 15.14 -24.86
C SER A 725 -34.32 15.26 -24.88
N LYS A 726 -34.87 16.49 -24.90
CA LYS A 726 -36.34 16.76 -25.02
C LYS A 726 -36.98 16.22 -26.29
N LYS A 727 -36.22 15.85 -27.30
CA LYS A 727 -36.72 15.21 -28.52
C LYS A 727 -37.19 13.77 -28.30
N PHE A 728 -36.80 13.17 -27.20
CA PHE A 728 -37.07 11.77 -26.88
C PHE A 728 -38.26 11.65 -25.88
N LYS A 729 -39.15 10.68 -26.16
CA LYS A 729 -40.29 10.38 -25.30
C LYS A 729 -39.84 9.76 -23.98
N GLU A 730 -40.56 10.06 -22.90
CA GLU A 730 -40.30 9.49 -21.57
C GLU A 730 -41.04 8.16 -21.38
N TYR A 731 -40.37 7.21 -20.74
CA TYR A 731 -40.96 5.99 -20.23
C TYR A 731 -41.78 6.33 -18.99
N SER A 732 -43.00 5.74 -18.92
CA SER A 732 -43.84 5.80 -17.74
C SER A 732 -44.29 4.38 -17.35
N ILE A 733 -44.12 4.01 -16.10
CA ILE A 733 -44.59 2.72 -15.57
C ILE A 733 -46.13 2.68 -15.64
N ASP A 734 -46.78 3.81 -15.41
CA ASP A 734 -48.25 3.90 -15.29
C ASP A 734 -48.93 3.81 -16.67
N ASN A 735 -48.27 4.20 -17.73
CA ASN A 735 -48.79 4.13 -19.09
C ASN A 735 -48.64 2.74 -19.73
N ALA A 736 -47.91 1.82 -19.10
CA ALA A 736 -47.69 0.44 -19.60
C ALA A 736 -47.20 0.36 -21.06
N ASP A 737 -46.47 1.40 -21.54
CA ASP A 737 -45.94 1.51 -22.90
C ASP A 737 -44.98 0.36 -23.27
N ILE A 738 -44.44 -0.33 -22.26
CA ILE A 738 -43.50 -1.45 -22.39
C ILE A 738 -43.99 -2.57 -21.48
N THR A 739 -44.81 -3.46 -22.04
CA THR A 739 -45.47 -4.56 -21.32
C THR A 739 -44.49 -5.62 -20.83
N LEU A 740 -43.33 -5.76 -21.53
CA LEU A 740 -42.26 -6.66 -21.16
C LEU A 740 -41.74 -6.42 -19.74
N LEU A 741 -41.77 -5.16 -19.25
CA LEU A 741 -41.28 -4.85 -17.89
C LEU A 741 -42.25 -5.27 -16.79
N VAL A 742 -43.56 -5.21 -17.05
CA VAL A 742 -44.61 -5.43 -16.03
C VAL A 742 -44.87 -6.91 -15.73
N GLU A 743 -44.47 -7.80 -16.60
CA GLU A 743 -44.76 -9.23 -16.48
C GLU A 743 -44.00 -9.95 -15.34
N THR A 744 -42.87 -9.40 -14.87
CA THR A 744 -42.15 -9.99 -13.73
C THR A 744 -42.83 -9.78 -12.38
N ALA A 745 -43.73 -8.80 -12.27
CA ALA A 745 -44.32 -8.43 -10.98
C ALA A 745 -45.22 -9.54 -10.38
N ASN A 746 -45.66 -10.49 -11.20
CA ASN A 746 -46.59 -11.55 -10.78
C ASN A 746 -45.90 -12.85 -10.29
N VAL A 747 -44.60 -12.98 -10.43
CA VAL A 747 -43.89 -14.27 -10.28
C VAL A 747 -42.82 -14.29 -9.21
N ASP A 748 -42.20 -13.15 -8.87
CA ASP A 748 -40.98 -13.18 -8.06
C ASP A 748 -41.13 -12.67 -6.63
N LYS A 749 -41.02 -13.63 -5.70
CA LYS A 749 -40.64 -13.32 -4.31
C LYS A 749 -39.15 -12.90 -4.29
N VAL A 750 -38.88 -11.67 -3.85
CA VAL A 750 -37.52 -11.16 -3.73
C VAL A 750 -36.86 -11.82 -2.49
N LYS A 751 -35.87 -12.68 -2.75
CA LYS A 751 -35.16 -13.44 -1.70
C LYS A 751 -34.27 -12.53 -0.85
N THR A 752 -34.02 -12.92 0.40
CA THR A 752 -33.02 -12.33 1.27
C THR A 752 -31.61 -12.53 0.71
N VAL A 753 -30.65 -11.74 1.24
CA VAL A 753 -29.26 -11.78 0.81
C VAL A 753 -28.47 -12.74 1.67
N SER A 754 -27.75 -13.69 1.04
CA SER A 754 -26.83 -14.61 1.75
C SER A 754 -25.39 -14.06 1.85
N ILE A 755 -24.56 -14.68 2.70
CA ILE A 755 -23.11 -14.36 2.77
C ILE A 755 -22.41 -14.76 1.48
N GLU A 756 -22.81 -15.90 0.90
CA GLU A 756 -22.28 -16.36 -0.39
C GLU A 756 -22.59 -15.33 -1.49
N GLU A 757 -23.79 -14.76 -1.51
CA GLU A 757 -24.13 -13.69 -2.45
C GLU A 757 -23.34 -12.40 -2.24
N LYS A 758 -23.06 -12.02 -0.98
CA LYS A 758 -22.16 -10.87 -0.70
C LYS A 758 -20.74 -11.13 -1.17
N LYS A 759 -20.20 -12.33 -0.94
CA LYS A 759 -18.89 -12.74 -1.46
C LYS A 759 -18.88 -12.79 -2.99
N GLN A 760 -19.96 -13.34 -3.58
CA GLN A 760 -20.10 -13.40 -5.04
C GLN A 760 -20.24 -12.00 -5.64
N LYS A 761 -20.94 -11.08 -4.97
CA LYS A 761 -21.04 -9.69 -5.39
C LYS A 761 -19.66 -9.01 -5.43
N SER A 762 -18.87 -9.15 -4.36
CA SER A 762 -17.50 -8.62 -4.35
C SER A 762 -16.66 -9.16 -5.50
N LYS A 763 -16.79 -10.47 -5.81
CA LYS A 763 -16.13 -11.06 -6.98
C LYS A 763 -16.71 -10.51 -8.30
N ASN A 764 -18.01 -10.34 -8.39
CA ASN A 764 -18.67 -9.81 -9.59
C ASN A 764 -18.32 -8.33 -9.80
N GLU A 765 -18.20 -7.53 -8.76
CA GLU A 765 -17.73 -6.13 -8.87
C GLU A 765 -16.34 -6.07 -9.46
N VAL A 766 -15.43 -6.93 -9.01
CA VAL A 766 -14.08 -7.05 -9.60
C VAL A 766 -14.16 -7.43 -11.08
N VAL A 767 -15.05 -8.36 -11.45
CA VAL A 767 -15.24 -8.78 -12.85
C VAL A 767 -15.81 -7.63 -13.69
N VAL A 768 -16.76 -6.87 -13.16
CA VAL A 768 -17.35 -5.72 -13.87
C VAL A 768 -16.32 -4.61 -14.03
N GLU A 769 -15.59 -4.25 -12.96
CA GLU A 769 -14.52 -3.26 -13.03
C GLU A 769 -13.43 -3.69 -14.01
N ARG A 770 -13.08 -4.97 -14.03
CA ARG A 770 -12.13 -5.53 -15.00
C ARG A 770 -12.61 -5.38 -16.44
N ARG A 771 -13.86 -5.72 -16.74
CA ARG A 771 -14.45 -5.55 -18.09
C ARG A 771 -14.47 -4.10 -18.53
N MET A 772 -14.83 -3.18 -17.63
CA MET A 772 -14.79 -1.73 -17.92
C MET A 772 -13.38 -1.30 -18.27
N PHE A 773 -12.39 -1.72 -17.48
CA PHE A 773 -10.99 -1.37 -17.72
C PHE A 773 -10.41 -2.02 -18.99
N GLU A 774 -10.77 -3.27 -19.29
CA GLU A 774 -10.36 -3.95 -20.53
C GLU A 774 -10.98 -3.26 -21.75
N ASN A 775 -12.25 -2.88 -21.70
CA ASN A 775 -12.91 -2.14 -22.78
C ASN A 775 -12.29 -0.75 -23.01
N GLU A 776 -11.91 -0.05 -21.96
CA GLU A 776 -11.21 1.23 -22.07
C GLU A 776 -9.79 1.09 -22.65
N ASN A 777 -9.10 0.00 -22.35
CA ASN A 777 -7.75 -0.27 -22.89
C ASN A 777 -7.78 -0.75 -24.36
N ILE A 778 -8.79 -1.49 -24.77
CA ILE A 778 -8.99 -1.89 -26.18
C ILE A 778 -9.23 -0.68 -27.07
N GLN A 779 -9.85 0.37 -26.52
CA GLN A 779 -10.07 1.66 -27.22
C GLN A 779 -8.80 2.53 -27.33
N LYS A 780 -7.61 2.02 -27.03
CA LYS A 780 -6.34 2.76 -27.04
C LYS A 780 -5.96 3.40 -28.39
N VAL A 781 -6.60 3.04 -29.48
CA VAL A 781 -6.11 3.40 -30.82
C VAL A 781 -7.01 4.36 -31.58
N ASN A 782 -8.28 4.47 -31.23
CA ASN A 782 -9.20 5.24 -32.06
C ASN A 782 -9.80 6.44 -31.32
N PHE A 783 -9.05 7.57 -31.33
CA PHE A 783 -9.57 8.88 -30.89
C PHE A 783 -10.73 9.36 -31.75
N TYR A 784 -10.81 8.85 -32.96
CA TYR A 784 -11.72 9.29 -34.03
C TYR A 784 -12.22 8.05 -34.70
N GLN A 785 -13.33 7.54 -34.25
CA GLN A 785 -13.75 6.30 -34.76
C GLN A 785 -14.89 6.39 -35.76
N GLU A 786 -14.65 5.54 -36.74
CA GLU A 786 -15.56 4.60 -37.37
C GLU A 786 -17.03 4.99 -37.43
N ASP A 787 -17.63 4.73 -38.55
CA ASP A 787 -19.04 4.88 -38.86
C ASP A 787 -19.93 4.13 -37.83
N LEU A 788 -20.17 4.78 -36.66
CA LEU A 788 -21.21 4.34 -35.75
C LEU A 788 -22.56 4.56 -36.45
N ASP A 789 -23.46 3.58 -36.33
CA ASP A 789 -24.82 3.75 -36.79
C ASP A 789 -25.57 4.83 -35.99
N GLU A 790 -26.59 5.42 -36.61
CA GLU A 790 -27.34 6.54 -36.03
C GLU A 790 -27.98 6.18 -34.66
N PHE A 791 -28.37 4.93 -34.46
CA PHE A 791 -28.96 4.47 -33.20
C PHE A 791 -27.93 4.49 -32.09
N THR A 792 -26.76 3.90 -32.32
CA THR A 792 -25.62 3.86 -31.39
C THR A 792 -25.11 5.26 -31.02
N VAL A 793 -25.04 6.17 -31.98
CA VAL A 793 -24.68 7.58 -31.72
C VAL A 793 -25.68 8.24 -30.75
N LYS A 794 -26.98 8.08 -31.00
CA LYS A 794 -28.02 8.63 -30.10
C LYS A 794 -27.99 8.03 -28.71
N GLU A 795 -27.82 6.71 -28.63
CA GLU A 795 -27.66 6.00 -27.36
C GLU A 795 -26.49 6.55 -26.53
N LEU A 796 -25.31 6.60 -27.12
CA LEU A 796 -24.11 7.10 -26.46
C LEU A 796 -24.24 8.56 -26.04
N GLN A 797 -24.80 9.40 -26.89
CA GLN A 797 -25.06 10.81 -26.60
C GLN A 797 -25.92 10.98 -25.35
N LEU A 798 -27.06 10.27 -25.29
CA LEU A 798 -27.97 10.33 -24.13
C LEU A 798 -27.33 9.80 -22.83
N ILE A 799 -26.61 8.68 -22.91
CA ILE A 799 -25.93 8.07 -21.74
C ILE A 799 -24.82 8.99 -21.24
N LYS A 800 -24.01 9.56 -22.15
CA LYS A 800 -22.95 10.50 -21.80
C LYS A 800 -23.50 11.81 -21.24
N TYR A 801 -24.63 12.26 -21.73
CA TYR A 801 -25.30 13.41 -21.17
C TYR A 801 -25.82 13.13 -19.75
N LEU A 802 -26.43 11.95 -19.48
CA LEU A 802 -26.84 11.54 -18.14
C LEU A 802 -25.65 11.53 -17.17
N GLU A 803 -24.52 10.99 -17.61
CA GLU A 803 -23.30 10.97 -16.83
C GLU A 803 -22.80 12.39 -16.51
N LEU A 804 -22.76 13.24 -17.52
CA LEU A 804 -22.28 14.61 -17.43
C LEU A 804 -23.13 15.46 -16.47
N ILE A 805 -24.46 15.51 -16.71
CA ILE A 805 -25.37 16.32 -15.87
C ILE A 805 -25.37 15.87 -14.42
N SER A 806 -25.37 14.55 -14.18
CA SER A 806 -25.40 14.00 -12.84
C SER A 806 -24.12 14.30 -12.06
N LYS A 807 -22.96 14.33 -12.71
CA LYS A 807 -21.66 14.65 -12.08
C LYS A 807 -21.45 16.15 -11.89
N ILE A 808 -21.97 16.96 -12.79
CA ILE A 808 -21.80 18.43 -12.74
C ILE A 808 -22.68 19.04 -11.66
N LEU A 809 -23.93 18.61 -11.54
CA LEU A 809 -24.91 19.22 -10.66
C LEU A 809 -24.42 19.42 -9.21
N PRO A 810 -23.84 18.45 -8.52
CA PRO A 810 -23.37 18.62 -7.16
C PRO A 810 -22.37 19.77 -6.99
N SER A 811 -21.53 20.00 -8.00
CA SER A 811 -20.45 20.97 -7.95
C SER A 811 -20.91 22.41 -8.14
N PHE A 812 -21.91 22.62 -8.97
CA PHE A 812 -22.38 23.92 -9.39
C PHE A 812 -23.74 24.31 -8.82
N TYR A 813 -24.38 23.41 -8.08
CA TYR A 813 -25.71 23.64 -7.54
C TYR A 813 -25.80 24.96 -6.77
N HIS A 814 -24.78 25.31 -6.01
CA HIS A 814 -24.73 26.54 -5.21
C HIS A 814 -24.57 27.83 -6.03
N LEU A 815 -24.21 27.74 -7.29
CA LEU A 815 -24.04 28.87 -8.21
C LEU A 815 -25.28 29.11 -9.08
N LEU A 816 -26.22 28.15 -9.11
CA LEU A 816 -27.44 28.20 -9.93
C LEU A 816 -28.55 28.96 -9.19
N ASN A 817 -29.34 29.73 -9.94
CA ASN A 817 -30.58 30.30 -9.43
C ASN A 817 -31.68 29.24 -9.32
N VAL A 818 -32.79 29.56 -8.62
CA VAL A 818 -33.86 28.57 -8.36
C VAL A 818 -34.43 27.98 -9.64
N LYS A 819 -34.67 28.77 -10.69
CA LYS A 819 -35.23 28.30 -11.97
C LYS A 819 -34.26 27.32 -12.67
N GLU A 820 -32.97 27.58 -12.59
CA GLU A 820 -31.95 26.69 -13.15
C GLU A 820 -31.85 25.41 -12.32
N GLN A 821 -31.92 25.51 -11.00
CA GLN A 821 -31.96 24.34 -10.13
C GLN A 821 -33.17 23.44 -10.46
N ASP A 822 -34.38 24.03 -10.59
CA ASP A 822 -35.59 23.30 -10.92
C ASP A 822 -35.46 22.60 -12.29
N ALA A 823 -34.94 23.29 -13.31
CA ALA A 823 -34.72 22.71 -14.62
C ALA A 823 -33.77 21.50 -14.61
N PHE A 824 -32.69 21.55 -13.84
CA PHE A 824 -31.75 20.43 -13.69
C PHE A 824 -32.36 19.27 -12.90
N VAL A 825 -33.12 19.56 -11.84
CA VAL A 825 -33.80 18.55 -11.06
C VAL A 825 -34.81 17.81 -11.93
N GLU A 826 -35.59 18.54 -12.72
CA GLU A 826 -36.52 17.95 -13.67
C GLU A 826 -35.81 17.04 -14.68
N GLU A 827 -34.66 17.48 -15.22
CA GLU A 827 -33.90 16.71 -16.19
C GLU A 827 -33.28 15.44 -15.56
N ILE A 828 -32.78 15.50 -14.34
CA ILE A 828 -32.28 14.33 -13.59
C ILE A 828 -33.33 13.24 -13.46
N TYR A 829 -34.61 13.59 -13.26
CA TYR A 829 -35.70 12.63 -13.17
C TYR A 829 -36.18 12.12 -14.56
N LYS A 830 -36.18 12.99 -15.57
CA LYS A 830 -36.72 12.67 -16.90
C LYS A 830 -35.74 11.94 -17.82
N LEU A 831 -34.47 12.30 -17.78
CA LEU A 831 -33.48 11.75 -18.69
C LEU A 831 -33.31 10.23 -18.60
N PRO A 832 -33.23 9.58 -17.42
CA PRO A 832 -33.21 8.12 -17.34
C PRO A 832 -34.45 7.46 -17.96
N ASN A 833 -35.62 8.09 -17.84
CA ASN A 833 -36.86 7.61 -18.44
C ASN A 833 -36.87 7.77 -19.97
N ARG A 834 -36.28 8.85 -20.51
CA ARG A 834 -36.10 9.01 -21.95
C ARG A 834 -35.14 7.98 -22.53
N ILE A 835 -34.07 7.70 -21.86
CA ILE A 835 -33.10 6.64 -22.25
C ILE A 835 -33.81 5.27 -22.21
N ALA A 836 -34.54 4.97 -21.15
CA ALA A 836 -35.27 3.72 -21.02
C ALA A 836 -36.32 3.54 -22.15
N TYR A 837 -37.06 4.59 -22.50
CA TYR A 837 -38.02 4.53 -23.61
C TYR A 837 -37.33 4.30 -24.95
N PHE A 838 -36.24 5.05 -25.23
CA PHE A 838 -35.46 4.92 -26.44
C PHE A 838 -34.91 3.51 -26.64
N LEU A 839 -34.37 2.89 -25.57
CA LEU A 839 -33.77 1.56 -25.62
C LEU A 839 -34.80 0.42 -25.65
N PHE A 840 -35.90 0.55 -24.89
CA PHE A 840 -36.81 -0.56 -24.67
C PHE A 840 -37.98 -0.62 -25.67
N LYS A 841 -38.33 0.52 -26.25
CA LYS A 841 -39.45 0.58 -27.20
C LYS A 841 -39.23 -0.27 -28.47
N PRO A 842 -38.05 -0.27 -29.11
CA PRO A 842 -37.77 -1.20 -30.21
C PRO A 842 -37.85 -2.67 -29.84
N LEU A 843 -37.43 -3.01 -28.60
CA LEU A 843 -37.49 -4.37 -28.08
C LEU A 843 -38.96 -4.81 -27.84
N GLU A 844 -39.81 -3.92 -27.35
CA GLU A 844 -41.24 -4.18 -27.17
C GLU A 844 -41.96 -4.40 -28.50
N GLU A 845 -41.62 -3.58 -29.53
CA GLU A 845 -42.22 -3.69 -30.87
C GLU A 845 -41.84 -4.99 -31.56
N ASN A 846 -40.67 -5.57 -31.27
CA ASN A 846 -40.18 -6.80 -31.86
C ASN A 846 -40.17 -7.97 -30.84
N LYS A 847 -40.94 -7.87 -29.75
CA LYS A 847 -40.83 -8.79 -28.60
C LYS A 847 -41.07 -10.26 -28.94
N ASP A 848 -42.00 -10.58 -29.81
CA ASP A 848 -42.32 -11.97 -30.14
C ASP A 848 -41.19 -12.65 -30.92
N GLN A 849 -40.57 -11.91 -31.85
CA GLN A 849 -39.39 -12.35 -32.58
C GLN A 849 -38.19 -12.52 -31.63
N LEU A 850 -37.95 -11.54 -30.78
CA LEU A 850 -36.85 -11.56 -29.82
C LEU A 850 -36.95 -12.73 -28.83
N ILE A 851 -38.16 -13.01 -28.33
CA ILE A 851 -38.39 -14.14 -27.43
C ILE A 851 -38.13 -15.48 -28.15
N GLU A 852 -38.51 -15.60 -29.41
CA GLU A 852 -38.27 -16.83 -30.17
C GLU A 852 -36.79 -17.03 -30.48
N GLU A 853 -36.07 -15.98 -30.90
CA GLU A 853 -34.63 -16.03 -31.13
C GLU A 853 -33.86 -16.40 -29.85
N LEU A 854 -34.20 -15.79 -28.72
CA LEU A 854 -33.57 -16.09 -27.42
C LEU A 854 -33.93 -17.53 -26.97
N TYR A 855 -35.15 -17.98 -27.21
CA TYR A 855 -35.57 -19.36 -26.89
C TYR A 855 -34.73 -20.38 -27.67
N GLU A 856 -34.59 -20.22 -28.98
CA GLU A 856 -33.79 -21.12 -29.81
C GLU A 856 -32.31 -21.05 -29.44
N PHE A 857 -31.77 -19.86 -29.10
CA PHE A 857 -30.41 -19.71 -28.62
C PHE A 857 -30.17 -20.48 -27.30
N ILE A 858 -31.06 -20.33 -26.31
CA ILE A 858 -30.95 -20.99 -25.02
C ILE A 858 -31.12 -22.52 -25.17
N LYS A 859 -32.03 -22.96 -26.02
CA LYS A 859 -32.30 -24.37 -26.29
C LYS A 859 -31.09 -25.09 -26.91
N ASN A 860 -30.39 -24.40 -27.80
CA ASN A 860 -29.22 -24.92 -28.50
C ASN A 860 -27.90 -24.81 -27.71
N ASN A 861 -27.91 -24.14 -26.55
CA ASN A 861 -26.73 -24.00 -25.71
C ASN A 861 -26.77 -25.01 -24.53
N GLU A 862 -25.87 -26.01 -24.56
CA GLU A 862 -25.82 -27.07 -23.55
C GLU A 862 -25.49 -26.56 -22.14
N ASN A 863 -24.80 -25.43 -22.02
CA ASN A 863 -24.37 -24.83 -20.77
C ASN A 863 -25.45 -23.95 -20.10
N MET A 864 -26.60 -23.73 -20.76
CA MET A 864 -27.68 -22.91 -20.24
C MET A 864 -28.84 -23.78 -19.68
N ARG A 865 -29.44 -23.28 -18.55
CA ARG A 865 -30.63 -23.88 -18.01
C ARG A 865 -31.73 -23.82 -19.05
N LYS A 866 -32.34 -24.96 -19.44
CA LYS A 866 -33.44 -25.01 -20.38
C LYS A 866 -34.64 -24.24 -19.81
N LEU A 867 -35.08 -23.24 -20.53
CA LEU A 867 -36.28 -22.42 -20.23
C LEU A 867 -37.32 -22.65 -21.34
N ASP A 868 -38.60 -22.62 -20.97
CA ASP A 868 -39.69 -22.50 -21.94
C ASP A 868 -39.82 -21.03 -22.40
N ARG A 869 -40.68 -20.77 -23.40
CA ARG A 869 -40.90 -19.40 -23.91
C ARG A 869 -41.35 -18.41 -22.82
N THR A 870 -42.14 -18.89 -21.86
CA THR A 870 -42.57 -18.08 -20.70
C THR A 870 -41.38 -17.74 -19.81
N GLY A 871 -40.49 -18.70 -19.54
CA GLY A 871 -39.26 -18.49 -18.79
C GLY A 871 -38.31 -17.54 -19.49
N VAL A 872 -38.23 -17.59 -20.83
CA VAL A 872 -37.41 -16.63 -21.63
C VAL A 872 -37.97 -15.23 -21.53
N LYS A 873 -39.29 -15.08 -21.62
CA LYS A 873 -40.00 -13.79 -21.47
C LYS A 873 -39.73 -13.17 -20.08
N GLN A 874 -39.82 -13.98 -19.03
CA GLN A 874 -39.50 -13.57 -17.67
C GLN A 874 -38.03 -13.17 -17.51
N LEU A 875 -37.11 -13.91 -18.14
CA LEU A 875 -35.68 -13.57 -18.13
C LEU A 875 -35.45 -12.20 -18.79
N LEU A 876 -36.02 -11.98 -19.96
CA LEU A 876 -35.90 -10.69 -20.67
C LEU A 876 -36.49 -9.55 -19.85
N SER A 877 -37.64 -9.72 -19.23
CA SER A 877 -38.26 -8.75 -18.33
C SER A 877 -37.37 -8.40 -17.14
N ARG A 878 -36.68 -9.39 -16.55
CA ARG A 878 -35.72 -9.14 -15.46
C ARG A 878 -34.52 -8.32 -15.95
N ILE A 879 -33.96 -8.66 -17.10
CA ILE A 879 -32.81 -7.93 -17.68
C ILE A 879 -33.19 -6.46 -17.90
N LEU A 880 -34.34 -6.19 -18.55
CA LEU A 880 -34.80 -4.82 -18.79
C LEU A 880 -35.09 -4.06 -17.48
N THR A 881 -35.64 -4.76 -16.48
CA THR A 881 -35.88 -4.20 -15.15
C THR A 881 -34.55 -3.81 -14.47
N ASP A 882 -33.52 -4.65 -14.56
CA ASP A 882 -32.20 -4.37 -13.98
C ASP A 882 -31.50 -3.25 -14.74
N MET A 883 -31.69 -3.13 -16.07
CA MET A 883 -31.20 -2.00 -16.86
C MET A 883 -31.89 -0.69 -16.43
N LEU A 884 -33.22 -0.67 -16.26
CA LEU A 884 -33.95 0.50 -15.76
C LEU A 884 -33.44 0.96 -14.39
N LEU A 885 -33.30 0.02 -13.46
CA LEU A 885 -32.75 0.32 -12.13
C LEU A 885 -31.30 0.80 -12.19
N THR A 886 -30.52 0.33 -13.16
CA THR A 886 -29.15 0.80 -13.38
C THR A 886 -29.15 2.26 -13.85
N LEU A 887 -30.02 2.65 -14.76
CA LEU A 887 -30.13 4.05 -15.20
C LEU A 887 -30.52 4.98 -14.04
N TYR A 888 -31.47 4.58 -13.20
CA TYR A 888 -31.83 5.34 -11.99
C TYR A 888 -30.66 5.42 -10.99
N ASP A 889 -29.94 4.32 -10.78
CA ASP A 889 -28.79 4.27 -9.89
C ASP A 889 -27.62 5.14 -10.36
N LEU A 890 -27.34 5.17 -11.67
CA LEU A 890 -26.31 6.01 -12.24
C LEU A 890 -26.62 7.49 -11.99
N SER A 891 -27.83 7.90 -12.31
CA SER A 891 -28.30 9.26 -12.03
C SER A 891 -28.22 9.60 -10.55
N ALA A 892 -28.79 8.76 -9.70
CA ALA A 892 -28.85 8.97 -8.26
C ALA A 892 -27.46 9.03 -7.61
N ARG A 893 -26.58 8.10 -7.96
CA ARG A 893 -25.24 7.98 -7.36
C ARG A 893 -24.40 9.23 -7.53
N TRP A 894 -24.50 9.88 -8.68
CA TRP A 894 -23.67 11.03 -9.01
C TRP A 894 -24.30 12.37 -8.67
N SER A 895 -25.62 12.47 -8.65
CA SER A 895 -26.33 13.76 -8.48
C SER A 895 -26.64 14.10 -7.01
N VAL A 896 -26.72 13.08 -6.12
CA VAL A 896 -27.16 13.28 -4.75
C VAL A 896 -26.03 13.71 -3.81
N THR A 897 -26.26 14.85 -3.15
CA THR A 897 -25.43 15.37 -2.04
C THR A 897 -26.34 16.02 -1.00
N ASP A 898 -25.81 16.32 0.20
CA ASP A 898 -26.55 17.06 1.23
C ASP A 898 -27.11 18.39 0.73
N ARG A 899 -26.47 19.00 -0.27
CA ARG A 899 -26.92 20.28 -0.86
C ARG A 899 -28.00 20.08 -1.93
N THR A 900 -27.88 19.05 -2.76
CA THR A 900 -28.81 18.82 -3.88
C THR A 900 -30.10 18.13 -3.47
N ILE A 901 -30.08 17.34 -2.38
CA ILE A 901 -31.23 16.52 -1.96
C ILE A 901 -32.52 17.31 -1.71
N ARG A 902 -32.41 18.53 -1.16
CA ARG A 902 -33.59 19.37 -0.87
C ARG A 902 -34.35 19.74 -2.14
N ALA A 903 -33.62 20.08 -3.21
CA ALA A 903 -34.26 20.38 -4.50
C ALA A 903 -34.79 19.11 -5.16
N LEU A 904 -34.06 18.01 -5.07
CA LEU A 904 -34.53 16.71 -5.55
C LEU A 904 -35.82 16.28 -4.84
N ASP A 905 -35.94 16.47 -3.52
CA ASP A 905 -37.12 16.19 -2.72
C ASP A 905 -38.29 17.15 -3.00
N SER A 906 -38.02 18.35 -3.50
CA SER A 906 -39.07 19.32 -3.87
C SER A 906 -39.75 19.00 -5.20
N PHE A 907 -39.12 18.17 -6.05
CA PHE A 907 -39.72 17.70 -7.30
C PHE A 907 -40.94 16.83 -7.03
N ASP A 908 -42.03 17.01 -7.79
CA ASP A 908 -43.26 16.24 -7.61
C ASP A 908 -43.14 14.83 -8.23
N TYR A 909 -42.30 13.99 -7.60
CA TYR A 909 -42.09 12.59 -7.99
C TYR A 909 -43.35 11.76 -7.86
N LYS A 910 -44.44 12.27 -7.26
CA LYS A 910 -45.76 11.56 -7.13
C LYS A 910 -46.56 11.60 -8.42
N GLN A 911 -46.17 12.40 -9.40
CA GLN A 911 -46.85 12.48 -10.69
C GLN A 911 -46.75 11.19 -11.52
N ASP A 912 -45.66 10.43 -11.38
CA ASP A 912 -45.45 9.17 -12.09
C ASP A 912 -44.73 8.15 -11.19
N SER A 913 -45.13 6.90 -11.26
CA SER A 913 -44.55 5.80 -10.49
C SER A 913 -43.05 5.57 -10.77
N SER A 914 -42.58 5.93 -11.99
CA SER A 914 -41.18 5.86 -12.35
C SER A 914 -40.33 6.78 -11.46
N TYR A 915 -40.85 8.00 -11.21
CA TYR A 915 -40.17 8.99 -10.36
C TYR A 915 -40.16 8.56 -8.89
N PHE A 916 -41.18 7.80 -8.42
CA PHE A 916 -41.21 7.27 -7.06
C PHE A 916 -39.98 6.35 -6.83
N VAL A 917 -39.78 5.42 -7.74
CA VAL A 917 -38.66 4.47 -7.63
C VAL A 917 -37.32 5.19 -7.71
N HIS A 918 -37.19 6.17 -8.61
CA HIS A 918 -35.97 6.96 -8.76
C HIS A 918 -35.67 7.78 -7.49
N ASN A 919 -36.70 8.41 -6.89
CA ASN A 919 -36.55 9.14 -5.64
C ASN A 919 -36.06 8.25 -4.49
N VAL A 920 -36.57 7.01 -4.36
CA VAL A 920 -36.08 6.04 -3.38
C VAL A 920 -34.60 5.73 -3.59
N MET A 921 -34.15 5.61 -4.84
CA MET A 921 -32.72 5.40 -5.14
C MET A 921 -31.85 6.61 -4.86
N MET A 922 -32.39 7.84 -5.00
CA MET A 922 -31.70 9.06 -4.54
C MET A 922 -31.39 8.99 -3.05
N HIS A 923 -32.38 8.63 -2.22
CA HIS A 923 -32.20 8.48 -0.79
C HIS A 923 -31.30 7.31 -0.40
N GLU A 924 -31.34 6.21 -1.13
CA GLU A 924 -30.44 5.06 -0.90
C GLU A 924 -28.99 5.48 -1.03
N ASN A 925 -28.67 6.31 -2.00
CA ASN A 925 -27.29 6.78 -2.24
C ASN A 925 -26.78 7.83 -1.25
N LEU A 926 -27.64 8.43 -0.39
CA LEU A 926 -27.19 9.28 0.73
C LEU A 926 -26.43 8.52 1.81
N GLY A 927 -26.66 7.20 1.92
CA GLY A 927 -26.04 6.36 2.94
C GLY A 927 -26.63 6.52 4.34
N GLU A 928 -27.75 7.23 4.50
CA GLU A 928 -28.49 7.37 5.76
C GLU A 928 -29.69 6.40 5.74
N PHE A 929 -29.52 5.22 6.36
CA PHE A 929 -30.51 4.16 6.36
C PHE A 929 -31.89 4.61 6.85
N LYS A 930 -31.95 5.45 7.88
CA LYS A 930 -33.23 5.90 8.45
C LYS A 930 -34.04 6.74 7.46
N SER A 931 -33.44 7.74 6.85
CA SER A 931 -34.08 8.59 5.83
C SER A 931 -34.55 7.76 4.62
N TYR A 932 -33.70 6.85 4.16
CA TYR A 932 -34.01 5.94 3.06
C TYR A 932 -35.23 5.06 3.36
N ILE A 933 -35.25 4.42 4.55
CA ILE A 933 -36.32 3.45 4.86
C ILE A 933 -37.68 4.12 5.07
N GLU A 934 -37.72 5.29 5.73
CA GLU A 934 -38.94 6.06 5.95
C GLU A 934 -39.55 6.46 4.60
N ARG A 935 -38.74 6.91 3.65
CA ARG A 935 -39.18 7.30 2.30
C ARG A 935 -39.66 6.10 1.48
N SER A 936 -38.92 5.00 1.54
CA SER A 936 -39.33 3.76 0.86
C SER A 936 -40.68 3.22 1.38
N ASP A 937 -40.88 3.25 2.70
CA ASP A 937 -42.11 2.83 3.34
C ASP A 937 -43.31 3.69 2.91
N GLU A 938 -43.13 5.02 2.90
CA GLU A 938 -44.18 5.93 2.46
C GLU A 938 -44.60 5.64 1.02
N LEU A 939 -43.66 5.49 0.10
CA LEU A 939 -43.95 5.20 -1.31
C LEU A 939 -44.51 3.79 -1.51
N PHE A 940 -44.01 2.82 -0.77
CA PHE A 940 -44.49 1.41 -0.87
C PHE A 940 -45.97 1.28 -0.45
N ASP A 941 -46.35 1.97 0.61
CA ASP A 941 -47.72 1.93 1.11
C ASP A 941 -48.69 2.76 0.24
N GLN A 942 -48.23 3.83 -0.40
CA GLN A 942 -49.07 4.68 -1.26
C GLN A 942 -49.35 4.07 -2.65
N THR A 943 -48.40 3.30 -3.21
CA THR A 943 -48.58 2.76 -4.57
C THR A 943 -49.49 1.55 -4.63
N LYS A 944 -50.36 1.53 -5.65
CA LYS A 944 -51.19 0.40 -6.02
C LYS A 944 -50.51 -0.55 -7.01
N SER A 945 -49.46 -0.13 -7.67
CA SER A 945 -48.74 -0.90 -8.68
C SER A 945 -47.93 -2.03 -8.07
N ASN A 946 -48.22 -3.28 -8.42
CA ASN A 946 -47.41 -4.42 -8.01
C ASN A 946 -46.00 -4.37 -8.59
N TYR A 947 -45.84 -3.79 -9.79
CA TYR A 947 -44.54 -3.63 -10.42
C TYR A 947 -43.67 -2.61 -9.66
N VAL A 948 -44.23 -1.46 -9.25
CA VAL A 948 -43.51 -0.49 -8.40
C VAL A 948 -43.13 -1.12 -7.07
N LYS A 949 -44.01 -1.89 -6.42
CA LYS A 949 -43.65 -2.62 -5.19
C LYS A 949 -42.50 -3.60 -5.41
N TYR A 950 -42.48 -4.27 -6.56
CA TYR A 950 -41.42 -5.20 -6.93
C TYR A 950 -40.08 -4.43 -7.10
N LEU A 951 -40.08 -3.28 -7.80
CA LEU A 951 -38.91 -2.43 -7.96
C LEU A 951 -38.36 -1.94 -6.61
N LEU A 952 -39.21 -1.44 -5.72
CA LEU A 952 -38.83 -0.99 -4.37
C LEU A 952 -38.24 -2.14 -3.55
N LYS A 953 -38.76 -3.36 -3.64
CA LYS A 953 -38.16 -4.56 -3.03
C LYS A 953 -36.77 -4.85 -3.60
N LYS A 954 -36.58 -4.70 -4.91
CA LYS A 954 -35.27 -4.86 -5.58
C LYS A 954 -34.25 -3.81 -5.07
N VAL A 955 -34.66 -2.54 -4.97
CA VAL A 955 -33.83 -1.46 -4.43
C VAL A 955 -33.45 -1.76 -2.97
N PHE A 956 -34.41 -2.16 -2.15
CA PHE A 956 -34.14 -2.54 -0.75
C PHE A 956 -33.18 -3.72 -0.65
N ARG A 957 -33.34 -4.74 -1.47
CA ARG A 957 -32.42 -5.88 -1.53
C ARG A 957 -31.01 -5.45 -1.93
N LYS A 958 -30.88 -4.53 -2.89
CA LYS A 958 -29.60 -3.92 -3.29
C LYS A 958 -28.95 -3.19 -2.11
N HIS A 959 -29.75 -2.42 -1.35
CA HIS A 959 -29.27 -1.75 -0.13
C HIS A 959 -28.74 -2.75 0.91
N CYS A 960 -29.44 -3.87 1.14
CA CYS A 960 -28.97 -4.94 2.02
C CYS A 960 -27.68 -5.61 1.53
N LEU A 961 -27.47 -5.68 0.21
CA LEU A 961 -26.22 -6.18 -0.38
C LEU A 961 -25.02 -5.21 -0.19
N ASN A 962 -25.30 -3.90 -0.24
CA ASN A 962 -24.27 -2.87 -0.17
C ASN A 962 -23.85 -2.57 1.27
N ASN A 963 -24.76 -2.69 2.22
CA ASN A 963 -24.58 -2.25 3.60
C ASN A 963 -24.71 -3.43 4.58
N ASN A 964 -23.96 -3.36 5.69
CA ASN A 964 -24.11 -4.29 6.81
C ASN A 964 -25.28 -3.81 7.69
N ILE A 965 -26.49 -4.22 7.35
CA ILE A 965 -27.68 -3.89 8.14
C ILE A 965 -27.71 -4.78 9.36
N GLU A 966 -27.76 -4.20 10.56
CA GLU A 966 -27.95 -4.95 11.79
C GLU A 966 -29.40 -5.45 11.89
N TYR A 967 -29.56 -6.75 12.11
CA TYR A 967 -30.86 -7.41 12.28
C TYR A 967 -31.47 -7.19 13.67
N LYS A 968 -31.27 -6.02 14.28
CA LYS A 968 -31.85 -5.63 15.57
C LYS A 968 -32.67 -4.36 15.46
N GLY A 969 -33.81 -4.30 16.13
CA GLY A 969 -34.67 -3.12 16.17
C GLY A 969 -35.44 -2.88 14.85
N ASP A 970 -35.46 -1.63 14.40
CA ASP A 970 -36.26 -1.21 13.24
C ASP A 970 -35.86 -1.92 11.93
N GLY A 971 -34.58 -2.27 11.74
CA GLY A 971 -34.13 -3.00 10.54
C GLY A 971 -34.84 -4.33 10.31
N GLN A 972 -35.15 -5.09 11.38
CA GLN A 972 -35.85 -6.35 11.29
C GLN A 972 -37.25 -6.20 10.70
N LYS A 973 -38.00 -5.17 11.12
CA LYS A 973 -39.36 -4.88 10.64
C LYS A 973 -39.38 -4.69 9.11
N TYR A 974 -38.39 -3.96 8.59
CA TYR A 974 -38.33 -3.68 7.15
C TYR A 974 -37.92 -4.89 6.31
N ILE A 975 -37.01 -5.71 6.84
CA ILE A 975 -36.67 -6.98 6.18
C ILE A 975 -37.88 -7.89 6.08
N ASP A 976 -38.67 -8.00 7.17
CA ASP A 976 -39.87 -8.80 7.19
C ASP A 976 -40.95 -8.27 6.24
N LYS A 977 -40.99 -6.96 5.96
CA LYS A 977 -41.93 -6.30 5.04
C LYS A 977 -41.55 -6.48 3.57
N TYR A 978 -40.26 -6.29 3.26
CA TYR A 978 -39.78 -6.20 1.88
C TYR A 978 -39.25 -7.51 1.31
N LEU A 979 -38.76 -8.45 2.14
CA LEU A 979 -38.13 -9.69 1.70
C LEU A 979 -38.83 -10.95 2.19
N ASP A 980 -38.63 -12.06 1.50
CA ASP A 980 -39.34 -13.32 1.79
C ASP A 980 -38.82 -14.01 3.06
N LYS A 981 -39.71 -14.45 3.94
CA LYS A 981 -39.42 -14.98 5.29
C LYS A 981 -38.62 -16.29 5.31
N GLN A 982 -38.59 -17.05 4.25
CA GLN A 982 -38.02 -18.41 4.25
C GLN A 982 -36.51 -18.46 4.51
N ASN A 983 -35.76 -17.32 4.37
CA ASN A 983 -34.32 -17.24 4.54
C ASN A 983 -33.84 -16.44 5.77
N ILE A 984 -34.77 -15.93 6.59
CA ILE A 984 -34.42 -15.13 7.79
C ILE A 984 -33.72 -16.00 8.85
N VAL A 985 -34.06 -17.29 8.93
CA VAL A 985 -33.46 -18.23 9.89
C VAL A 985 -31.98 -18.47 9.61
N ALA A 986 -31.59 -18.57 8.35
CA ALA A 986 -30.18 -18.71 7.95
C ALA A 986 -29.32 -17.50 8.33
N MET A 987 -29.87 -16.30 8.22
CA MET A 987 -29.17 -15.07 8.60
C MET A 987 -29.02 -14.92 10.12
N ARG A 988 -30.00 -15.34 10.93
CA ARG A 988 -29.89 -15.37 12.40
C ARG A 988 -28.82 -16.33 12.90
N LEU A 989 -28.66 -17.48 12.28
CA LEU A 989 -27.68 -18.49 12.64
C LEU A 989 -26.24 -17.99 12.38
N ILE A 990 -26.03 -17.17 11.34
CA ILE A 990 -24.73 -16.64 10.97
C ILE A 990 -24.29 -15.51 11.90
N TYR A 991 -25.21 -14.68 12.40
CA TYR A 991 -24.90 -13.65 13.38
C TYR A 991 -24.46 -14.25 14.72
N HIS A 992 -25.11 -15.34 15.16
CA HIS A 992 -24.73 -16.04 16.39
C HIS A 992 -23.43 -16.84 16.31
N SER A 993 -22.98 -17.25 15.12
CA SER A 993 -21.72 -17.97 14.93
C SER A 993 -20.48 -17.05 14.88
N LYS A 994 -20.64 -15.75 14.62
CA LYS A 994 -19.55 -14.76 14.63
C LYS A 994 -19.32 -14.08 15.98
N ASN A 995 -20.26 -14.21 16.91
CA ASN A 995 -20.17 -13.67 18.27
C ASN A 995 -19.91 -14.76 19.34
N LYS A 996 -19.53 -15.96 18.91
CA LYS A 996 -18.88 -17.01 19.70
C LYS A 996 -17.44 -17.21 19.17
#